data_518109f8f04e7cba25882478518efaae
#
_entry.id   518109f8f04e7cba25882478518efaae
#
_cell.length_a   1.000
_cell.length_b   1.000
_cell.length_c   1.000
_cell.angle_alpha   90.00
_cell.angle_beta   90.00
_cell.angle_gamma   90.00
#
_symmetry.space_group_name_H-M   'P 1'
#
loop_
_entity.id
_entity.type
_entity.pdbx_description
1 polymer ?
#
loop_
_entity_poly.entity_id
_entity_poly.type
_entity_poly.pdbx_seq_one_letter_code
_entity_poly.pdbx_strand_id
1 'polypeptide(L)'
;MSKTDPKKKHHPPAAPKPAQKPIEPADTPLNWAYPFTPVGQADATDPMTYFKALAKSENGFYPLGASGMWHGGVHFSHGSAEMLNQDSGVRAIADGKIVAYRLNTKYEETTYPDNTLAHYSTGFVLVRHELKLPPKPVPDQPAKPASAAPSTTPAPADSPPADSKPADGKPLVFFSLYMHTMDWETYRKAIEQAKSNSRPDPLLPVPMSYWEGERYYRVGDKAKDKQSLPKPKAPARPAGTSNDPFGNPALPDYHLDDLPSVDPAPGLPPPPPETGLNIRDLPKGKVIGVLPKGAEVIAGEGDPAHPDWIKIKAVKSGTILPAVVGQPVSPQAPWGYLFKAELDAVVDPNPLDSVVILKEPHPVKAGEVIAHVGQYQWATKAGPLPPQANYPMLHLEVFAGPDLKDFIDQSRNRAKELNDKNKPLLEIMPGAKLVSEIPAPDQQLTQAGLKLVPTGDAKASRWVKVQPKSVTTQPAKGHKKGTQTLTDVGKPLWVESRLANTVSTGNVSGWQNFPLDGAKATGPGADFRDVYRRADLDKLGAENVAIDDKGRHWWNITIGSKDGSARQGWVCETGNPLVQFRSPWEWPGFVLVDNGSVSPADMYKRFLHATEQYLADEEGTEFMGTAAKVNAGELITTLEKAIDTNDDGKVTAQELKHALETRWMAEAISHLVVRNETEWGGGLGKWEELTPLMKKQTELWKTELDRLAKLQWWEQIKGVDGFPADLSPWHVHPIGLIGNFLINGGCGCTGSRLEFSSMRKIATVCADEKINEYLDAINQAFIDYKMDACMQRAHFIAQILTESGEFRYTRELSKDNGPLPYDPWRGRGLIQITHEENYDAYQEYSNEDVTSGKSAMEKLERAPHSVLSAAWYFAIHANLLKASEDDDFIWVCRIINGGFNGYEHRLKYINQAIKFFGLKDCAKLNREGVYKFEESRAFNEKRASFGWGHWHDPGSSAAGTIKDKDEAIKGYRRYLDLDDAAGKPVDKHGKPKDQNWYHVTVVRPRAEARLAALMAS
;
A
#
# COMPACT_ATOMS: atom_id res chain seq x y z
N MET A 1 65.11 -12.23 37.91
CA MET A 1 63.88 -12.68 38.58
C MET A 1 62.72 -12.15 37.75
N SER A 2 62.16 -13.07 36.97
CA SER A 2 61.08 -12.84 36.02
C SER A 2 59.74 -12.97 36.77
N LYS A 3 58.82 -11.98 36.57
CA LYS A 3 57.45 -12.07 37.06
C LYS A 3 56.56 -12.59 35.90
N THR A 4 55.99 -13.76 36.13
CA THR A 4 55.08 -14.47 35.26
C THR A 4 53.67 -13.86 35.38
N ASP A 5 53.05 -13.52 34.23
CA ASP A 5 51.65 -13.14 34.09
C ASP A 5 50.71 -14.36 34.29
N PRO A 6 49.49 -14.18 34.86
CA PRO A 6 48.54 -15.25 35.04
C PRO A 6 47.73 -15.50 33.76
N LYS A 7 47.63 -16.77 33.39
CA LYS A 7 46.88 -17.33 32.27
C LYS A 7 45.41 -16.92 32.23
N LYS A 8 44.95 -16.27 31.13
CA LYS A 8 43.53 -16.17 30.79
C LYS A 8 42.96 -17.57 30.52
N LYS A 9 41.95 -17.94 31.27
CA LYS A 9 41.14 -19.15 31.00
C LYS A 9 40.24 -18.88 29.77
N HIS A 10 40.43 -19.62 28.70
CA HIS A 10 39.49 -19.71 27.59
C HIS A 10 38.22 -20.47 28.06
N HIS A 11 37.07 -19.78 28.03
CA HIS A 11 35.76 -20.45 28.07
C HIS A 11 35.39 -20.85 26.63
N PRO A 12 34.86 -22.06 26.42
CA PRO A 12 34.34 -22.42 25.10
C PRO A 12 33.14 -21.53 24.72
N PRO A 13 32.93 -21.23 23.43
CA PRO A 13 31.77 -20.41 23.00
C PRO A 13 30.47 -21.16 23.34
N ALA A 14 29.54 -20.40 23.88
CA ALA A 14 28.19 -20.90 24.18
C ALA A 14 27.50 -21.33 22.88
N ALA A 15 26.79 -22.45 22.92
CA ALA A 15 26.01 -22.97 21.82
C ALA A 15 24.99 -21.91 21.33
N PRO A 16 24.76 -21.80 20.00
CA PRO A 16 23.78 -20.84 19.46
C PRO A 16 22.40 -21.18 20.00
N LYS A 17 21.72 -20.18 20.58
CA LYS A 17 20.33 -20.30 20.97
C LYS A 17 19.49 -20.63 19.74
N PRO A 18 18.47 -21.51 19.85
CA PRO A 18 17.53 -21.73 18.75
C PRO A 18 16.96 -20.40 18.28
N ALA A 19 16.89 -20.19 16.95
CA ALA A 19 16.25 -19.04 16.38
C ALA A 19 14.82 -18.90 16.95
N GLN A 20 14.56 -17.82 17.66
CA GLN A 20 13.21 -17.49 18.08
C GLN A 20 12.38 -17.26 16.81
N LYS A 21 11.26 -18.00 16.69
CA LYS A 21 10.23 -17.67 15.70
C LYS A 21 9.95 -16.16 15.80
N PRO A 22 9.77 -15.45 14.66
CA PRO A 22 9.36 -14.07 14.70
C PRO A 22 8.10 -13.96 15.54
N ILE A 23 8.15 -13.16 16.60
CA ILE A 23 6.95 -12.79 17.37
C ILE A 23 6.13 -11.96 16.41
N GLU A 24 5.00 -12.49 15.92
CA GLU A 24 4.00 -11.68 15.23
C GLU A 24 3.60 -10.55 16.18
N PRO A 25 3.61 -9.28 15.73
CA PRO A 25 3.16 -8.20 16.57
C PRO A 25 1.69 -8.44 16.92
N ALA A 26 1.40 -8.66 18.19
CA ALA A 26 0.04 -8.66 18.70
C ALA A 26 -0.56 -7.28 18.40
N ASP A 27 -1.77 -7.25 17.78
CA ASP A 27 -2.66 -6.09 17.64
C ASP A 27 -2.42 -5.10 16.48
N THR A 28 -2.00 -5.55 15.30
CA THR A 28 -2.20 -4.73 14.09
C THR A 28 -3.64 -4.89 13.58
N PRO A 29 -4.36 -3.78 13.32
CA PRO A 29 -5.66 -3.84 12.66
C PRO A 29 -5.57 -4.53 11.29
N LEU A 30 -6.59 -5.28 10.91
CA LEU A 30 -6.67 -5.90 9.59
C LEU A 30 -6.69 -4.80 8.52
N ASN A 31 -5.78 -4.86 7.56
CA ASN A 31 -5.78 -3.96 6.42
C ASN A 31 -6.77 -4.45 5.37
N TRP A 32 -7.38 -3.49 4.64
CA TRP A 32 -8.38 -3.74 3.62
C TRP A 32 -8.01 -3.07 2.29
N ALA A 33 -8.43 -3.66 1.19
CA ALA A 33 -8.29 -3.09 -0.15
C ALA A 33 -9.45 -3.53 -1.04
N TYR A 34 -9.74 -2.80 -2.10
CA TYR A 34 -10.66 -3.26 -3.13
C TYR A 34 -9.97 -4.22 -4.11
N PRO A 35 -10.73 -5.13 -4.76
CA PRO A 35 -10.16 -6.16 -5.64
C PRO A 35 -9.49 -5.59 -6.89
N PHE A 36 -9.86 -4.40 -7.30
CA PHE A 36 -9.31 -3.67 -8.45
C PHE A 36 -9.12 -2.21 -8.12
N THR A 37 -8.23 -1.52 -8.83
CA THR A 37 -8.12 -0.06 -8.78
C THR A 37 -9.04 0.57 -9.82
N PRO A 38 -9.59 1.77 -9.58
CA PRO A 38 -10.32 2.51 -10.60
C PRO A 38 -9.41 2.94 -11.75
N VAL A 39 -9.97 3.02 -12.95
CA VAL A 39 -9.23 3.50 -14.13
C VAL A 39 -8.73 4.94 -13.91
N GLY A 40 -7.44 5.16 -14.11
CA GLY A 40 -6.81 6.48 -13.97
C GLY A 40 -6.61 6.98 -12.55
N GLN A 41 -6.87 6.15 -11.54
CA GLN A 41 -6.67 6.47 -10.13
C GLN A 41 -5.88 5.37 -9.43
N ALA A 42 -5.17 5.70 -8.36
CA ALA A 42 -4.39 4.72 -7.60
C ALA A 42 -5.31 3.78 -6.80
N ASP A 43 -6.15 4.34 -5.95
CA ASP A 43 -7.20 3.62 -5.20
C ASP A 43 -8.36 4.58 -4.89
N ALA A 44 -9.57 4.06 -4.85
CA ALA A 44 -10.73 4.80 -4.33
C ALA A 44 -11.05 4.31 -2.91
N THR A 45 -11.54 5.22 -2.09
CA THR A 45 -12.00 4.89 -0.74
C THR A 45 -13.53 4.83 -0.67
N ASP A 46 -14.22 5.54 -1.56
CA ASP A 46 -15.67 5.55 -1.64
C ASP A 46 -16.18 4.27 -2.31
N PRO A 47 -16.96 3.43 -1.60
CA PRO A 47 -17.54 2.21 -2.15
C PRO A 47 -18.46 2.46 -3.35
N MET A 48 -19.01 3.69 -3.49
CA MET A 48 -19.87 4.03 -4.62
C MET A 48 -19.18 3.90 -5.98
N THR A 49 -17.86 4.07 -6.05
CA THR A 49 -17.10 3.80 -7.28
C THR A 49 -17.27 2.34 -7.73
N TYR A 50 -17.23 1.42 -6.78
CA TYR A 50 -17.37 -0.02 -7.04
C TYR A 50 -18.81 -0.45 -7.25
N PHE A 51 -19.76 0.11 -6.50
CA PHE A 51 -21.19 -0.17 -6.72
C PHE A 51 -21.63 0.26 -8.13
N LYS A 52 -21.23 1.44 -8.59
CA LYS A 52 -21.50 1.90 -9.95
C LYS A 52 -20.83 1.02 -11.02
N ALA A 53 -19.65 0.49 -10.75
CA ALA A 53 -19.01 -0.47 -11.65
C ALA A 53 -19.78 -1.80 -11.68
N LEU A 54 -20.22 -2.32 -10.53
CA LEU A 54 -21.04 -3.52 -10.43
C LEU A 54 -22.39 -3.37 -11.12
N ALA A 55 -23.01 -2.18 -11.08
CA ALA A 55 -24.24 -1.87 -11.81
C ALA A 55 -24.09 -2.03 -13.34
N LYS A 56 -22.84 -1.95 -13.88
CA LYS A 56 -22.55 -2.20 -15.29
C LYS A 56 -22.46 -3.69 -15.63
N SER A 57 -22.37 -4.58 -14.64
CA SER A 57 -22.36 -6.02 -14.85
C SER A 57 -23.71 -6.50 -15.39
N GLU A 58 -23.71 -7.61 -16.13
CA GLU A 58 -24.93 -8.14 -16.73
C GLU A 58 -25.72 -9.02 -15.76
N ASN A 59 -25.01 -9.70 -14.85
CA ASN A 59 -25.56 -10.65 -13.88
C ASN A 59 -24.69 -10.66 -12.61
N GLY A 60 -24.98 -11.59 -11.68
CA GLY A 60 -24.16 -11.79 -10.49
C GLY A 60 -24.26 -10.64 -9.48
N PHE A 61 -25.46 -10.12 -9.27
CA PHE A 61 -25.74 -9.16 -8.22
C PHE A 61 -25.96 -9.88 -6.90
N TYR A 62 -25.43 -9.35 -5.82
CA TYR A 62 -25.75 -9.79 -4.48
C TYR A 62 -26.99 -9.07 -3.96
N PRO A 63 -27.90 -9.74 -3.27
CA PRO A 63 -27.94 -11.17 -2.93
C PRO A 63 -28.77 -12.02 -3.92
N LEU A 64 -29.20 -11.45 -5.02
CA LEU A 64 -29.94 -12.11 -6.09
C LEU A 64 -29.26 -11.88 -7.43
N GLY A 65 -29.01 -12.96 -8.15
CA GLY A 65 -28.55 -12.88 -9.53
C GLY A 65 -29.63 -12.34 -10.48
N ALA A 66 -29.27 -12.12 -11.75
CA ALA A 66 -30.20 -11.63 -12.77
C ALA A 66 -31.37 -12.59 -13.04
N SER A 67 -31.22 -13.86 -12.67
CA SER A 67 -32.25 -14.89 -12.74
C SER A 67 -33.17 -14.93 -11.51
N GLY A 68 -33.03 -13.99 -10.59
CA GLY A 68 -33.74 -13.97 -9.32
C GLY A 68 -33.38 -15.09 -8.34
N MET A 69 -32.35 -15.86 -8.67
CA MET A 69 -31.81 -16.91 -7.82
C MET A 69 -30.87 -16.32 -6.78
N TRP A 70 -30.70 -17.01 -5.65
CA TRP A 70 -29.67 -16.68 -4.67
C TRP A 70 -28.30 -16.57 -5.35
N HIS A 71 -27.54 -15.55 -4.96
CA HIS A 71 -26.16 -15.35 -5.42
C HIS A 71 -25.32 -14.78 -4.27
N GLY A 72 -24.35 -15.58 -3.81
CA GLY A 72 -23.57 -15.28 -2.59
C GLY A 72 -22.49 -14.20 -2.75
N GLY A 73 -22.15 -13.83 -3.98
CA GLY A 73 -21.09 -12.89 -4.29
C GLY A 73 -21.48 -11.78 -5.26
N VAL A 74 -20.49 -11.21 -5.93
CA VAL A 74 -20.65 -10.17 -6.96
C VAL A 74 -19.80 -10.49 -8.17
N HIS A 75 -20.27 -10.14 -9.38
CA HIS A 75 -19.52 -10.31 -10.61
C HIS A 75 -18.87 -9.00 -11.08
N PHE A 76 -17.55 -9.06 -11.26
CA PHE A 76 -16.79 -8.07 -12.03
C PHE A 76 -16.62 -8.61 -13.45
N SER A 77 -17.39 -8.08 -14.38
CA SER A 77 -17.46 -8.53 -15.77
C SER A 77 -16.90 -7.49 -16.74
N HIS A 78 -17.03 -7.76 -18.03
CA HIS A 78 -16.62 -6.81 -19.07
C HIS A 78 -17.20 -5.39 -18.86
N GLY A 79 -18.47 -5.28 -18.45
CA GLY A 79 -19.08 -3.96 -18.19
C GLY A 79 -18.41 -3.18 -17.06
N SER A 80 -17.96 -3.84 -16.00
CA SER A 80 -17.24 -3.17 -14.89
C SER A 80 -15.80 -2.81 -15.24
N ALA A 81 -15.21 -3.44 -16.29
CA ALA A 81 -13.85 -3.12 -16.75
C ALA A 81 -13.71 -1.70 -17.35
N GLU A 82 -14.82 -1.08 -17.76
CA GLU A 82 -14.80 0.33 -18.18
C GLU A 82 -14.39 1.29 -17.05
N MET A 83 -14.65 0.91 -15.81
CA MET A 83 -14.39 1.73 -14.63
C MET A 83 -13.24 1.21 -13.77
N LEU A 84 -12.87 -0.07 -13.89
CA LEU A 84 -11.91 -0.76 -13.02
C LEU A 84 -10.80 -1.42 -13.84
N ASN A 85 -9.55 -1.34 -13.37
CA ASN A 85 -8.37 -1.93 -14.00
C ASN A 85 -8.32 -3.46 -13.77
N GLN A 86 -9.17 -4.22 -14.45
CA GLN A 86 -9.26 -5.67 -14.28
C GLN A 86 -8.05 -6.42 -14.88
N ASP A 87 -7.39 -5.86 -15.88
CA ASP A 87 -6.20 -6.44 -16.52
C ASP A 87 -4.96 -6.38 -15.63
N SER A 88 -4.94 -5.51 -14.60
CA SER A 88 -3.81 -5.40 -13.67
C SER A 88 -3.71 -6.54 -12.65
N GLY A 89 -4.65 -7.48 -12.65
CA GLY A 89 -4.74 -8.60 -11.73
C GLY A 89 -5.76 -8.39 -10.62
N VAL A 90 -6.15 -9.51 -10.01
CA VAL A 90 -7.12 -9.60 -8.92
C VAL A 90 -6.39 -9.44 -7.58
N ARG A 91 -6.81 -8.50 -6.76
CA ARG A 91 -6.16 -8.17 -5.50
C ARG A 91 -6.88 -8.79 -4.30
N ALA A 92 -6.10 -9.22 -3.29
CA ALA A 92 -6.64 -9.66 -2.01
C ALA A 92 -7.38 -8.51 -1.31
N ILE A 93 -8.60 -8.76 -0.85
CA ILE A 93 -9.44 -7.72 -0.24
C ILE A 93 -9.03 -7.37 1.20
N ALA A 94 -8.29 -8.23 1.87
CA ALA A 94 -7.76 -7.99 3.21
C ALA A 94 -6.48 -8.81 3.43
N ASP A 95 -5.72 -8.44 4.46
CA ASP A 95 -4.61 -9.28 4.95
C ASP A 95 -5.14 -10.67 5.27
N GLY A 96 -4.41 -11.71 4.89
CA GLY A 96 -4.86 -13.08 5.10
C GLY A 96 -3.84 -14.13 4.68
N LYS A 97 -4.36 -15.33 4.46
CA LYS A 97 -3.55 -16.48 3.99
C LYS A 97 -4.32 -17.22 2.91
N ILE A 98 -3.72 -17.42 1.75
CA ILE A 98 -4.27 -18.34 0.74
C ILE A 98 -4.20 -19.74 1.32
N VAL A 99 -5.32 -20.44 1.37
CA VAL A 99 -5.45 -21.77 1.96
C VAL A 99 -5.73 -22.85 0.93
N ALA A 100 -6.40 -22.50 -0.16
CA ALA A 100 -6.70 -23.41 -1.26
C ALA A 100 -6.84 -22.68 -2.60
N TYR A 101 -6.63 -23.40 -3.68
CA TYR A 101 -6.86 -22.92 -5.04
C TYR A 101 -7.15 -24.07 -5.99
N ARG A 102 -7.72 -23.74 -7.15
CA ARG A 102 -7.77 -24.61 -8.34
C ARG A 102 -7.31 -23.83 -9.56
N LEU A 103 -6.34 -24.37 -10.29
CA LEU A 103 -5.82 -23.80 -11.52
C LEU A 103 -6.14 -24.73 -12.67
N ASN A 104 -6.94 -24.26 -13.63
CA ASN A 104 -7.24 -25.04 -14.83
C ASN A 104 -6.02 -25.13 -15.75
N THR A 105 -5.82 -26.25 -16.40
CA THR A 105 -4.87 -26.39 -17.51
C THR A 105 -5.25 -25.46 -18.67
N LYS A 106 -6.51 -25.51 -19.07
CA LYS A 106 -7.18 -24.63 -20.03
C LYS A 106 -8.61 -24.40 -19.56
N TYR A 107 -9.27 -23.36 -20.07
CA TYR A 107 -10.68 -23.18 -19.79
C TYR A 107 -11.49 -24.41 -20.17
N GLU A 108 -12.47 -24.73 -19.31
CA GLU A 108 -13.47 -25.73 -19.61
C GLU A 108 -14.32 -25.31 -20.82
N GLU A 109 -14.82 -26.28 -21.58
CA GLU A 109 -15.64 -26.06 -22.74
C GLU A 109 -16.99 -26.76 -22.58
N THR A 110 -18.05 -26.08 -22.98
CA THR A 110 -19.40 -26.63 -23.02
C THR A 110 -20.05 -26.28 -24.36
N THR A 111 -20.50 -27.29 -25.08
CA THR A 111 -21.26 -27.12 -26.33
C THR A 111 -22.75 -27.16 -26.01
N TYR A 112 -23.46 -26.11 -26.38
CA TYR A 112 -24.92 -26.05 -26.25
C TYR A 112 -25.68 -26.74 -27.37
N PRO A 113 -26.99 -27.03 -27.19
CA PRO A 113 -27.78 -27.75 -28.17
C PRO A 113 -27.89 -27.10 -29.56
N ASP A 114 -27.69 -25.79 -29.62
CA ASP A 114 -27.62 -25.00 -30.86
C ASP A 114 -26.24 -25.00 -31.54
N ASN A 115 -25.32 -25.81 -31.05
CA ASN A 115 -23.90 -25.88 -31.44
C ASN A 115 -23.08 -24.65 -31.16
N THR A 116 -23.53 -23.75 -30.30
CA THR A 116 -22.65 -22.72 -29.74
C THR A 116 -21.75 -23.31 -28.67
N LEU A 117 -20.55 -22.75 -28.51
CA LEU A 117 -19.55 -23.20 -27.53
C LEU A 117 -19.24 -22.09 -26.55
N ALA A 118 -19.21 -22.44 -25.27
CA ALA A 118 -18.84 -21.55 -24.19
C ALA A 118 -17.55 -22.02 -23.53
N HIS A 119 -16.65 -21.07 -23.28
CA HIS A 119 -15.49 -21.24 -22.42
C HIS A 119 -15.76 -20.73 -21.02
N TYR A 120 -15.36 -21.47 -20.01
CA TYR A 120 -15.50 -21.01 -18.62
C TYR A 120 -14.39 -21.57 -17.74
N SER A 121 -13.99 -20.76 -16.78
CA SER A 121 -13.03 -21.16 -15.75
C SER A 121 -13.74 -21.79 -14.56
N THR A 122 -13.22 -22.91 -14.08
CA THR A 122 -13.56 -23.49 -12.79
C THR A 122 -12.48 -23.17 -11.74
N GLY A 123 -11.45 -22.42 -12.14
CA GLY A 123 -10.35 -22.00 -11.28
C GLY A 123 -10.80 -21.05 -10.18
N PHE A 124 -10.16 -21.15 -9.01
CA PHE A 124 -10.43 -20.27 -7.89
C PHE A 124 -9.22 -20.09 -6.98
N VAL A 125 -9.27 -19.04 -6.16
CA VAL A 125 -8.38 -18.81 -5.01
C VAL A 125 -9.25 -18.57 -3.78
N LEU A 126 -8.90 -19.21 -2.67
CA LEU A 126 -9.57 -19.04 -1.38
C LEU A 126 -8.59 -18.47 -0.36
N VAL A 127 -8.95 -17.32 0.20
CA VAL A 127 -8.15 -16.63 1.22
C VAL A 127 -8.89 -16.68 2.56
N ARG A 128 -8.19 -17.11 3.61
CA ARG A 128 -8.65 -17.12 4.99
C ARG A 128 -8.19 -15.86 5.68
N HIS A 129 -9.09 -15.18 6.37
CA HIS A 129 -8.84 -13.95 7.10
C HIS A 129 -9.19 -14.10 8.58
N GLU A 130 -8.62 -13.24 9.43
CA GLU A 130 -8.92 -13.16 10.85
C GLU A 130 -9.23 -11.72 11.24
N LEU A 131 -10.46 -11.43 11.60
CA LEU A 131 -10.89 -10.13 12.10
C LEU A 131 -10.90 -10.15 13.64
N LYS A 132 -10.00 -9.37 14.25
CA LYS A 132 -9.90 -9.24 15.71
C LYS A 132 -10.62 -8.00 16.18
N LEU A 133 -11.28 -8.08 17.34
CA LEU A 133 -11.89 -6.91 17.97
C LEU A 133 -10.82 -5.86 18.32
N PRO A 134 -11.15 -4.58 18.29
CA PRO A 134 -10.20 -3.53 18.71
C PRO A 134 -9.89 -3.69 20.20
N PRO A 135 -8.67 -3.32 20.64
CA PRO A 135 -8.30 -3.39 22.05
C PRO A 135 -9.23 -2.52 22.92
N LYS A 136 -9.43 -2.91 24.17
CA LYS A 136 -10.16 -2.07 25.12
C LYS A 136 -9.45 -0.74 25.32
N PRO A 137 -10.19 0.38 25.36
CA PRO A 137 -9.58 1.66 25.69
C PRO A 137 -8.91 1.58 27.07
N VAL A 138 -7.65 1.95 27.14
CA VAL A 138 -6.99 2.12 28.44
C VAL A 138 -7.60 3.37 29.08
N PRO A 139 -8.13 3.30 30.33
CA PRO A 139 -8.59 4.50 31.00
C PRO A 139 -7.48 5.54 31.07
N ASP A 140 -7.77 6.79 30.72
CA ASP A 140 -6.84 7.92 30.89
C ASP A 140 -6.40 7.95 32.37
N GLN A 141 -5.18 7.53 32.65
CA GLN A 141 -4.61 7.75 33.97
C GLN A 141 -4.43 9.25 34.12
N PRO A 142 -4.99 9.88 35.15
CA PRO A 142 -4.73 11.28 35.42
C PRO A 142 -3.21 11.45 35.58
N ALA A 143 -2.64 12.43 34.88
CA ALA A 143 -1.23 12.73 34.93
C ALA A 143 -0.78 12.84 36.38
N LYS A 144 0.06 11.91 36.85
CA LYS A 144 0.66 11.94 38.18
C LYS A 144 1.52 13.18 38.28
N PRO A 145 1.36 14.02 39.31
CA PRO A 145 2.27 15.15 39.51
C PRO A 145 3.70 14.65 39.68
N ALA A 146 4.62 15.22 38.94
CA ALA A 146 6.04 14.95 39.10
C ALA A 146 6.53 15.43 40.49
N SER A 147 6.72 14.50 41.41
CA SER A 147 7.62 14.70 42.54
C SER A 147 7.97 13.33 43.16
N ALA A 148 9.21 13.01 43.11
CA ALA A 148 10.11 12.47 44.13
C ALA A 148 11.15 11.52 43.50
N ALA A 149 12.39 11.73 43.89
CA ALA A 149 13.60 11.03 43.47
C ALA A 149 13.57 9.51 43.73
N PRO A 150 14.33 8.71 42.99
CA PRO A 150 14.37 7.27 43.19
C PRO A 150 15.18 6.88 44.44
N SER A 151 14.56 6.13 45.35
CA SER A 151 15.27 5.43 46.40
C SER A 151 15.78 4.10 45.83
N THR A 152 17.06 3.88 45.93
CA THR A 152 17.76 2.64 45.64
C THR A 152 17.51 1.62 46.73
N THR A 153 16.71 0.59 46.43
CA THR A 153 16.76 -0.69 47.16
C THR A 153 16.54 -1.83 46.16
N PRO A 154 17.40 -2.83 46.09
CA PRO A 154 17.18 -3.94 45.14
C PRO A 154 16.07 -4.85 45.62
N ALA A 155 15.12 -5.12 44.74
CA ALA A 155 14.10 -6.13 44.97
C ALA A 155 14.63 -7.55 44.74
N PRO A 156 14.15 -8.56 45.48
CA PRO A 156 14.59 -9.93 45.30
C PRO A 156 14.11 -10.52 43.96
N ALA A 157 15.00 -11.26 43.30
CA ALA A 157 14.66 -12.13 42.18
C ALA A 157 13.81 -13.30 42.69
N ASP A 158 12.67 -13.48 42.08
CA ASP A 158 11.84 -14.66 41.92
C ASP A 158 10.35 -14.27 41.96
N SER A 159 9.88 -13.81 40.80
CA SER A 159 8.46 -13.92 40.45
C SER A 159 8.40 -14.44 39.01
N PRO A 160 7.59 -15.47 38.75
CA PRO A 160 7.40 -15.94 37.36
C PRO A 160 6.81 -14.82 36.49
N PRO A 161 7.06 -14.82 35.17
CA PRO A 161 6.49 -13.82 34.29
C PRO A 161 4.98 -13.86 34.40
N ALA A 162 4.39 -12.68 34.59
CA ALA A 162 2.94 -12.52 34.64
C ALA A 162 2.34 -13.11 33.38
N ASP A 163 1.46 -14.10 33.58
CA ASP A 163 0.67 -14.69 32.50
C ASP A 163 0.07 -13.60 31.64
N SER A 164 0.30 -13.70 30.33
CA SER A 164 -0.36 -12.89 29.32
C SER A 164 -1.86 -12.97 29.56
N LYS A 165 -2.50 -11.84 29.86
CA LYS A 165 -3.96 -11.75 29.92
C LYS A 165 -4.56 -12.42 28.69
N PRO A 166 -5.63 -13.23 28.82
CA PRO A 166 -6.29 -13.84 27.68
C PRO A 166 -6.70 -12.76 26.68
N ALA A 167 -6.44 -13.02 25.40
CA ALA A 167 -6.86 -12.16 24.32
C ALA A 167 -8.36 -11.87 24.45
N ASP A 168 -8.74 -10.60 24.28
CA ASP A 168 -10.11 -10.09 24.44
C ASP A 168 -11.01 -10.58 23.27
N GLY A 169 -11.55 -11.77 23.39
CA GLY A 169 -12.47 -12.40 22.45
C GLY A 169 -11.81 -13.26 21.36
N LYS A 170 -12.57 -14.23 20.85
CA LYS A 170 -12.15 -15.08 19.72
C LYS A 170 -12.22 -14.24 18.43
N PRO A 171 -11.18 -14.23 17.57
CA PRO A 171 -11.26 -13.57 16.28
C PRO A 171 -12.30 -14.24 15.39
N LEU A 172 -12.97 -13.46 14.54
CA LEU A 172 -13.80 -13.99 13.47
C LEU A 172 -12.91 -14.52 12.36
N VAL A 173 -13.08 -15.79 12.02
CA VAL A 173 -12.53 -16.35 10.79
C VAL A 173 -13.54 -16.16 9.68
N PHE A 174 -13.14 -15.55 8.58
CA PHE A 174 -13.93 -15.41 7.37
C PHE A 174 -13.09 -15.69 6.13
N PHE A 175 -13.74 -15.93 5.02
CA PHE A 175 -13.09 -16.31 3.77
C PHE A 175 -13.50 -15.36 2.65
N SER A 176 -12.56 -15.04 1.76
CA SER A 176 -12.84 -14.46 0.45
C SER A 176 -12.52 -15.46 -0.65
N LEU A 177 -13.48 -15.69 -1.52
CA LEU A 177 -13.42 -16.58 -2.65
C LEU A 177 -13.36 -15.77 -3.93
N TYR A 178 -12.39 -16.07 -4.76
CA TYR A 178 -12.16 -15.48 -6.08
C TYR A 178 -12.32 -16.56 -7.13
N MET A 179 -13.53 -16.68 -7.73
CA MET A 179 -13.85 -17.71 -8.75
C MET A 179 -13.64 -17.20 -10.15
N HIS A 180 -13.50 -18.13 -11.06
CA HIS A 180 -13.28 -17.92 -12.50
C HIS A 180 -11.95 -17.25 -12.81
N THR A 181 -10.89 -17.68 -12.12
CA THR A 181 -9.52 -17.20 -12.36
C THR A 181 -8.93 -17.71 -13.67
N MET A 182 -7.91 -17.03 -14.17
CA MET A 182 -7.22 -17.34 -15.43
C MET A 182 -6.61 -18.74 -15.43
N ASP A 183 -6.62 -19.41 -16.58
CA ASP A 183 -6.05 -20.74 -16.79
C ASP A 183 -4.52 -20.72 -17.03
N TRP A 184 -3.90 -21.87 -16.85
CA TRP A 184 -2.45 -22.03 -17.03
C TRP A 184 -1.99 -21.80 -18.48
N GLU A 185 -2.78 -22.18 -19.46
CA GLU A 185 -2.43 -21.99 -20.87
C GLU A 185 -2.29 -20.50 -21.21
N THR A 186 -3.16 -19.66 -20.69
CA THR A 186 -3.08 -18.19 -20.85
C THR A 186 -1.84 -17.63 -20.16
N TYR A 187 -1.53 -18.04 -18.92
CA TYR A 187 -0.28 -17.66 -18.26
C TYR A 187 0.96 -18.09 -19.06
N ARG A 188 0.96 -19.31 -19.59
CA ARG A 188 2.07 -19.82 -20.39
C ARG A 188 2.28 -19.00 -21.68
N LYS A 189 1.19 -18.63 -22.37
CA LYS A 189 1.26 -17.72 -23.53
C LYS A 189 1.84 -16.36 -23.16
N ALA A 190 1.43 -15.80 -22.04
CA ALA A 190 1.98 -14.52 -21.54
C ALA A 190 3.48 -14.63 -21.22
N ILE A 191 3.92 -15.71 -20.58
CA ILE A 191 5.35 -15.98 -20.34
C ILE A 191 6.13 -16.04 -21.64
N GLU A 192 5.62 -16.71 -22.67
CA GLU A 192 6.26 -16.82 -23.98
C GLU A 192 6.30 -15.46 -24.69
N GLN A 193 5.22 -14.69 -24.61
CA GLN A 193 5.16 -13.32 -25.14
C GLN A 193 6.16 -12.38 -24.45
N ALA A 194 6.29 -12.48 -23.13
CA ALA A 194 7.27 -11.72 -22.37
C ALA A 194 8.73 -12.05 -22.78
N LYS A 195 8.99 -13.33 -23.13
CA LYS A 195 10.32 -13.75 -23.63
C LYS A 195 10.66 -13.18 -25.01
N SER A 196 9.66 -12.99 -25.87
CA SER A 196 9.88 -12.56 -27.26
C SER A 196 10.06 -11.05 -27.41
N ASN A 197 9.65 -10.27 -26.42
CA ASN A 197 9.70 -8.81 -26.42
C ASN A 197 10.85 -8.28 -25.58
N SER A 198 11.68 -7.42 -26.14
CA SER A 198 12.76 -6.72 -25.43
C SER A 198 12.24 -5.74 -24.35
N ARG A 199 10.96 -5.39 -24.37
CA ARG A 199 10.21 -4.66 -23.35
C ARG A 199 8.87 -5.35 -23.16
N PRO A 200 8.76 -6.29 -22.20
CA PRO A 200 7.47 -6.94 -21.92
C PRO A 200 6.45 -5.93 -21.46
N ASP A 201 5.21 -6.11 -21.91
CA ASP A 201 4.08 -5.32 -21.44
C ASP A 201 3.91 -5.54 -19.92
N PRO A 202 3.90 -4.49 -19.09
CA PRO A 202 3.73 -4.63 -17.64
C PRO A 202 2.37 -5.18 -17.23
N LEU A 203 1.39 -5.22 -18.14
CA LEU A 203 0.06 -5.81 -17.91
C LEU A 203 0.00 -7.30 -18.23
N LEU A 204 1.07 -7.91 -18.72
CA LEU A 204 1.08 -9.35 -18.94
C LEU A 204 0.92 -10.11 -17.63
N PRO A 205 0.01 -11.09 -17.56
CA PRO A 205 -0.19 -11.87 -16.35
C PRO A 205 1.06 -12.69 -15.99
N VAL A 206 1.35 -12.71 -14.69
CA VAL A 206 2.50 -13.44 -14.13
C VAL A 206 2.05 -14.61 -13.26
N PRO A 207 2.76 -15.75 -13.28
CA PRO A 207 2.47 -16.89 -12.41
C PRO A 207 2.52 -16.52 -10.93
N MET A 208 1.64 -17.12 -10.14
CA MET A 208 1.56 -16.88 -8.70
C MET A 208 2.58 -17.73 -7.93
N SER A 209 3.23 -17.10 -6.94
CA SER A 209 4.28 -17.74 -6.15
C SER A 209 3.79 -18.83 -5.21
N TYR A 210 2.50 -18.85 -4.86
CA TYR A 210 1.90 -19.83 -3.94
C TYR A 210 1.50 -21.14 -4.63
N TRP A 211 1.50 -21.23 -5.96
CA TRP A 211 1.16 -22.49 -6.65
C TRP A 211 2.15 -23.59 -6.26
N GLU A 212 1.61 -24.78 -6.02
CA GLU A 212 2.43 -25.99 -5.87
C GLU A 212 2.90 -26.46 -7.25
N GLY A 213 4.08 -27.12 -7.31
CA GLY A 213 4.64 -27.62 -8.55
C GLY A 213 6.16 -27.62 -8.55
N GLU A 214 6.73 -27.96 -9.69
CA GLU A 214 8.17 -27.94 -9.88
C GLU A 214 8.67 -26.50 -9.90
N ARG A 215 9.56 -26.17 -8.97
CA ARG A 215 10.18 -24.84 -8.91
C ARG A 215 11.56 -24.89 -9.54
N TYR A 216 11.79 -23.99 -10.46
CA TYR A 216 13.08 -23.85 -11.10
C TYR A 216 13.43 -22.38 -11.30
N TYR A 217 14.65 -22.12 -11.70
CA TYR A 217 15.12 -20.78 -11.97
C TYR A 217 15.52 -20.65 -13.43
N ARG A 218 15.22 -19.53 -14.05
CA ARG A 218 15.60 -19.18 -15.42
C ARG A 218 16.62 -18.05 -15.39
N VAL A 219 17.65 -18.14 -16.23
CA VAL A 219 18.58 -17.05 -16.48
C VAL A 219 17.88 -15.97 -17.31
N GLY A 220 17.43 -14.91 -16.65
CA GLY A 220 16.68 -13.81 -17.26
C GLY A 220 17.56 -12.66 -17.76
N ASP A 221 16.91 -11.52 -18.02
CA ASP A 221 17.58 -10.33 -18.56
C ASP A 221 18.49 -9.60 -17.55
N LYS A 222 18.33 -9.90 -16.27
CA LYS A 222 19.21 -9.39 -15.19
C LYS A 222 20.62 -9.95 -15.30
N ALA A 223 20.79 -11.13 -15.88
CA ALA A 223 22.09 -11.75 -16.08
C ALA A 223 22.87 -11.03 -17.21
N LYS A 224 23.98 -10.42 -16.84
CA LYS A 224 24.83 -9.63 -17.72
C LYS A 224 26.27 -10.13 -17.76
N ASP A 225 26.55 -11.25 -17.13
CA ASP A 225 27.87 -11.87 -17.15
C ASP A 225 28.23 -12.32 -18.57
N LYS A 226 29.54 -12.36 -18.86
CA LYS A 226 30.04 -12.80 -20.16
C LYS A 226 31.19 -13.81 -19.98
N GLN A 227 31.31 -14.72 -20.93
CA GLN A 227 32.49 -15.55 -21.03
C GLN A 227 33.74 -14.67 -21.11
N SER A 228 34.81 -15.11 -20.47
CA SER A 228 36.12 -14.44 -20.61
C SER A 228 36.78 -14.81 -21.94
N LEU A 229 37.49 -13.87 -22.53
CA LEU A 229 38.34 -14.17 -23.66
C LEU A 229 39.67 -14.84 -23.21
N PRO A 230 40.25 -15.75 -24.00
CA PRO A 230 41.54 -16.32 -23.68
C PRO A 230 42.61 -15.21 -23.59
N LYS A 231 43.42 -15.24 -22.52
CA LYS A 231 44.49 -14.28 -22.37
C LYS A 231 45.48 -14.50 -23.51
N PRO A 232 45.96 -13.44 -24.21
CA PRO A 232 47.02 -13.55 -25.20
C PRO A 232 48.21 -14.25 -24.55
N LYS A 233 48.77 -15.28 -25.21
CA LYS A 233 50.04 -15.86 -24.77
C LYS A 233 51.08 -14.72 -24.77
N ALA A 234 51.68 -14.48 -23.62
CA ALA A 234 52.82 -13.56 -23.56
C ALA A 234 53.88 -14.03 -24.58
N PRO A 235 54.41 -13.13 -25.39
CA PRO A 235 55.48 -13.53 -26.30
C PRO A 235 56.58 -14.20 -25.49
N ALA A 236 57.08 -15.36 -25.99
CA ALA A 236 58.18 -16.07 -25.35
C ALA A 236 59.33 -15.10 -25.21
N ARG A 237 59.87 -14.93 -24.00
CA ARG A 237 61.03 -14.12 -23.75
C ARG A 237 62.16 -14.73 -24.62
N PRO A 238 62.87 -13.96 -25.47
CA PRO A 238 64.00 -14.49 -26.14
C PRO A 238 64.98 -15.07 -25.13
N ALA A 239 65.48 -16.25 -25.40
CA ALA A 239 66.49 -16.86 -24.58
C ALA A 239 67.70 -15.90 -24.48
N GLY A 240 68.05 -15.56 -23.25
CA GLY A 240 69.18 -14.64 -23.02
C GLY A 240 70.45 -15.12 -23.68
N THR A 241 71.04 -14.28 -24.48
CA THR A 241 72.37 -14.46 -24.98
C THR A 241 73.34 -14.54 -23.78
N SER A 242 73.97 -15.66 -23.58
CA SER A 242 75.08 -15.79 -22.63
C SER A 242 76.23 -15.01 -23.27
N ASN A 243 76.68 -13.94 -22.66
CA ASN A 243 77.91 -13.25 -23.07
C ASN A 243 79.13 -14.14 -22.67
N ASP A 244 79.71 -14.71 -23.66
CA ASP A 244 81.04 -15.24 -23.51
C ASP A 244 82.03 -14.03 -23.36
N PRO A 245 82.89 -14.02 -22.30
CA PRO A 245 83.82 -12.96 -22.03
C PRO A 245 84.89 -12.71 -23.12
N PHE A 246 85.03 -13.59 -24.15
CA PHE A 246 86.09 -13.52 -25.18
C PHE A 246 85.61 -13.22 -26.60
N GLY A 247 84.40 -12.90 -26.84
CA GLY A 247 84.00 -12.17 -28.06
C GLY A 247 84.08 -12.93 -29.40
N ASN A 248 84.05 -14.25 -29.45
CA ASN A 248 84.04 -15.01 -30.71
C ASN A 248 82.60 -15.38 -31.09
N PRO A 249 82.11 -15.09 -32.30
CA PRO A 249 80.84 -15.55 -32.78
C PRO A 249 80.97 -17.06 -33.10
N ALA A 250 80.09 -17.85 -32.41
CA ALA A 250 79.94 -19.28 -32.70
C ALA A 250 79.27 -19.45 -34.05
N LEU A 251 79.86 -20.28 -34.94
CA LEU A 251 79.25 -20.64 -36.23
C LEU A 251 77.97 -21.43 -35.96
N PRO A 252 76.83 -21.24 -36.70
CA PRO A 252 75.63 -21.99 -36.52
C PRO A 252 75.84 -23.45 -36.94
N ASP A 253 75.44 -24.35 -35.98
CA ASP A 253 75.40 -25.79 -36.20
C ASP A 253 74.11 -26.09 -37.03
N TYR A 254 74.30 -26.53 -38.27
CA TYR A 254 73.22 -26.95 -39.14
C TYR A 254 72.85 -28.39 -38.82
N HIS A 255 71.82 -28.66 -38.03
CA HIS A 255 71.19 -29.93 -37.99
C HIS A 255 70.16 -30.09 -39.11
N LEU A 256 70.18 -31.23 -39.77
CA LEU A 256 69.40 -31.56 -40.97
C LEU A 256 67.88 -31.72 -40.73
N ASP A 257 67.35 -31.46 -39.48
CA ASP A 257 66.00 -31.69 -39.10
C ASP A 257 65.12 -30.42 -38.95
N ASP A 258 65.72 -29.24 -39.31
CA ASP A 258 64.97 -28.00 -39.34
C ASP A 258 64.25 -27.75 -40.68
N LEU A 259 63.38 -28.63 -41.09
CA LEU A 259 62.36 -28.26 -42.06
C LEU A 259 61.40 -27.25 -41.38
N PRO A 260 61.03 -26.07 -41.99
CA PRO A 260 60.16 -25.14 -41.43
C PRO A 260 58.75 -25.84 -41.22
N SER A 261 58.35 -25.97 -39.98
CA SER A 261 57.04 -26.37 -39.68
C SER A 261 56.08 -25.35 -40.31
N VAL A 262 55.27 -25.77 -41.24
CA VAL A 262 54.16 -24.98 -41.81
C VAL A 262 53.35 -24.47 -40.63
N ASP A 263 53.35 -23.13 -40.42
CA ASP A 263 52.48 -22.52 -39.44
C ASP A 263 51.05 -23.03 -39.71
N PRO A 264 50.33 -23.54 -38.69
CA PRO A 264 48.94 -23.88 -38.87
C PRO A 264 48.20 -22.62 -39.34
N ALA A 265 47.42 -22.75 -40.39
CA ALA A 265 46.60 -21.66 -40.92
C ALA A 265 45.98 -20.86 -39.78
N PRO A 266 45.90 -19.52 -39.83
CA PRO A 266 45.32 -18.71 -38.77
C PRO A 266 43.94 -19.26 -38.47
N GLY A 267 43.76 -19.81 -37.27
CA GLY A 267 42.51 -20.35 -36.82
C GLY A 267 41.45 -19.23 -36.87
N LEU A 268 40.25 -19.60 -37.29
CA LEU A 268 39.10 -18.70 -37.24
C LEU A 268 39.10 -17.93 -35.90
N PRO A 269 38.85 -16.62 -35.91
CA PRO A 269 38.79 -15.87 -34.67
C PRO A 269 37.79 -16.56 -33.72
N PRO A 270 38.10 -16.64 -32.41
CA PRO A 270 37.20 -17.26 -31.46
C PRO A 270 35.80 -16.62 -31.53
N PRO A 271 34.75 -17.42 -31.41
CA PRO A 271 33.39 -16.86 -31.40
C PRO A 271 33.25 -15.77 -30.34
N PRO A 272 32.40 -14.78 -30.58
CA PRO A 272 32.17 -13.71 -29.60
C PRO A 272 31.70 -14.29 -28.25
N PRO A 273 32.11 -13.70 -27.10
CA PRO A 273 31.73 -14.17 -25.78
C PRO A 273 30.21 -14.02 -25.59
N GLU A 274 29.55 -15.11 -25.25
CA GLU A 274 28.12 -15.12 -24.95
C GLU A 274 27.81 -14.51 -23.58
N THR A 275 26.65 -13.87 -23.48
CA THR A 275 26.12 -13.25 -22.25
C THR A 275 25.23 -14.24 -21.53
N GLY A 276 25.36 -14.32 -20.22
CA GLY A 276 24.57 -15.19 -19.36
C GLY A 276 24.83 -14.92 -17.89
N LEU A 277 24.79 -15.96 -17.08
CA LEU A 277 25.06 -15.93 -15.64
C LEU A 277 26.25 -16.83 -15.31
N ASN A 278 27.23 -16.30 -14.57
CA ASN A 278 28.40 -17.04 -14.14
C ASN A 278 28.03 -18.18 -13.17
N ILE A 279 28.53 -19.38 -13.48
CA ILE A 279 28.54 -20.50 -12.56
C ILE A 279 29.85 -20.46 -11.77
N ARG A 280 29.79 -20.56 -10.46
CA ARG A 280 30.95 -20.53 -9.58
C ARG A 280 31.14 -21.84 -8.83
N ASP A 281 32.39 -22.15 -8.46
CA ASP A 281 32.73 -23.35 -7.69
C ASP A 281 32.19 -23.29 -6.24
N LEU A 282 32.14 -22.08 -5.65
CA LEU A 282 31.59 -21.76 -4.34
C LEU A 282 30.86 -20.41 -4.42
N PRO A 283 29.98 -20.08 -3.48
CA PRO A 283 29.44 -18.73 -3.36
C PRO A 283 30.55 -17.67 -3.38
N LYS A 284 30.47 -16.70 -4.26
CA LYS A 284 31.52 -15.67 -4.49
C LYS A 284 32.88 -16.23 -4.99
N GLY A 285 32.99 -17.53 -5.30
CA GLY A 285 34.22 -18.22 -5.72
C GLY A 285 34.59 -17.99 -7.19
N LYS A 286 35.47 -18.87 -7.71
CA LYS A 286 35.99 -18.81 -9.09
C LYS A 286 34.88 -19.15 -10.10
N VAL A 287 34.82 -18.40 -11.21
CA VAL A 287 33.94 -18.74 -12.35
C VAL A 287 34.41 -20.02 -13.03
N ILE A 288 33.54 -21.00 -13.13
CA ILE A 288 33.80 -22.34 -13.70
C ILE A 288 32.95 -22.63 -14.95
N GLY A 289 32.00 -21.78 -15.25
CA GLY A 289 31.14 -21.87 -16.45
C GLY A 289 30.22 -20.67 -16.55
N VAL A 290 29.44 -20.58 -17.63
CA VAL A 290 28.41 -19.57 -17.84
C VAL A 290 27.15 -20.30 -18.32
N LEU A 291 26.01 -19.95 -17.74
CA LEU A 291 24.69 -20.33 -18.26
C LEU A 291 24.18 -19.23 -19.17
N PRO A 292 23.85 -19.52 -20.43
CA PRO A 292 23.32 -18.52 -21.36
C PRO A 292 21.94 -18.04 -20.90
N LYS A 293 21.52 -16.87 -21.36
CA LYS A 293 20.15 -16.39 -21.15
C LYS A 293 19.14 -17.39 -21.66
N GLY A 294 18.03 -17.56 -20.93
CA GLY A 294 17.00 -18.54 -21.21
C GLY A 294 17.27 -19.94 -20.68
N ALA A 295 18.48 -20.25 -20.19
CA ALA A 295 18.76 -21.52 -19.53
C ALA A 295 17.96 -21.67 -18.23
N GLU A 296 17.54 -22.90 -17.93
CA GLU A 296 16.70 -23.23 -16.76
C GLU A 296 17.41 -24.23 -15.87
N VAL A 297 17.37 -24.00 -14.57
CA VAL A 297 18.03 -24.84 -13.57
C VAL A 297 17.12 -25.16 -12.38
N ILE A 298 17.20 -26.37 -11.89
CA ILE A 298 16.59 -26.79 -10.63
C ILE A 298 17.59 -26.51 -9.51
N ALA A 299 17.16 -25.80 -8.49
CA ALA A 299 17.97 -25.52 -7.31
C ALA A 299 18.12 -26.79 -6.44
N GLY A 300 19.29 -27.01 -5.91
CA GLY A 300 19.59 -27.94 -4.83
C GLY A 300 19.30 -27.33 -3.45
N GLU A 301 19.75 -28.02 -2.41
CA GLU A 301 19.70 -27.50 -1.05
C GLU A 301 20.49 -26.20 -0.95
N GLY A 302 19.85 -25.19 -0.35
CA GLY A 302 20.48 -23.88 -0.14
C GLY A 302 21.60 -23.95 0.89
N ASP A 303 22.59 -23.09 0.74
CA ASP A 303 23.62 -22.90 1.77
C ASP A 303 23.11 -21.86 2.78
N PRO A 304 22.87 -22.25 4.06
CA PRO A 304 22.40 -21.32 5.08
C PRO A 304 23.36 -20.14 5.33
N ALA A 305 24.65 -20.30 5.04
CA ALA A 305 25.64 -19.23 5.16
C ALA A 305 25.60 -18.25 3.98
N HIS A 306 24.99 -18.63 2.87
CA HIS A 306 24.90 -17.84 1.64
C HIS A 306 23.51 -17.93 1.02
N PRO A 307 22.47 -17.35 1.63
CA PRO A 307 21.07 -17.47 1.20
C PRO A 307 20.80 -16.88 -0.21
N ASP A 308 21.67 -15.99 -0.68
CA ASP A 308 21.57 -15.37 -2.01
C ASP A 308 22.19 -16.23 -3.13
N TRP A 309 22.71 -17.41 -2.80
CA TRP A 309 23.30 -18.32 -3.76
C TRP A 309 22.49 -19.61 -3.81
N ILE A 310 22.23 -20.09 -5.02
CA ILE A 310 21.63 -21.40 -5.23
C ILE A 310 22.69 -22.35 -5.76
N LYS A 311 22.71 -23.60 -5.27
CA LYS A 311 23.48 -24.68 -5.85
C LYS A 311 22.67 -25.33 -6.96
N ILE A 312 23.27 -25.58 -8.11
CA ILE A 312 22.59 -26.28 -9.21
C ILE A 312 22.40 -27.74 -8.80
N LYS A 313 21.15 -28.24 -8.83
CA LYS A 313 20.82 -29.66 -8.71
C LYS A 313 20.79 -30.34 -10.06
N ALA A 314 20.20 -29.64 -11.04
CA ALA A 314 20.14 -30.10 -12.43
C ALA A 314 19.94 -28.90 -13.39
N VAL A 315 20.44 -29.03 -14.61
CA VAL A 315 20.12 -28.10 -15.70
C VAL A 315 18.90 -28.67 -16.42
N LYS A 316 17.77 -27.95 -16.37
CA LYS A 316 16.49 -28.36 -16.98
C LYS A 316 16.49 -28.08 -18.48
N SER A 317 17.03 -26.93 -18.88
CA SER A 317 17.20 -26.56 -20.29
C SER A 317 18.41 -25.63 -20.48
N GLY A 318 18.96 -25.61 -21.69
CA GLY A 318 20.14 -24.83 -22.04
C GLY A 318 21.45 -25.61 -21.86
N THR A 319 22.50 -25.13 -22.52
CA THR A 319 23.84 -25.76 -22.48
C THR A 319 24.79 -24.89 -21.67
N ILE A 320 25.51 -25.50 -20.72
CA ILE A 320 26.55 -24.78 -19.97
C ILE A 320 27.70 -24.44 -20.92
N LEU A 321 28.10 -23.17 -20.92
CA LEU A 321 29.23 -22.65 -21.67
C LEU A 321 30.50 -22.65 -20.81
N PRO A 322 31.70 -22.81 -21.41
CA PRO A 322 32.92 -22.69 -20.66
C PRO A 322 33.12 -21.27 -20.11
N ALA A 323 33.83 -21.16 -18.99
CA ALA A 323 34.12 -19.84 -18.39
C ALA A 323 35.00 -18.97 -19.31
N VAL A 324 35.82 -19.58 -20.18
CA VAL A 324 36.70 -18.92 -21.16
C VAL A 324 36.39 -19.48 -22.54
N VAL A 325 36.18 -18.61 -23.51
CA VAL A 325 35.88 -18.99 -24.89
C VAL A 325 36.98 -19.91 -25.44
N GLY A 326 36.57 -21.02 -26.08
CA GLY A 326 37.47 -21.98 -26.67
C GLY A 326 38.12 -22.98 -25.69
N GLN A 327 37.77 -22.94 -24.40
CA GLN A 327 38.19 -23.94 -23.43
C GLN A 327 37.11 -24.99 -23.19
N PRO A 328 37.42 -26.16 -22.65
CA PRO A 328 36.38 -27.13 -22.25
C PRO A 328 35.60 -26.64 -21.02
N VAL A 329 34.35 -27.05 -20.93
CA VAL A 329 33.48 -26.79 -19.76
C VAL A 329 34.07 -27.53 -18.54
N SER A 330 34.13 -26.83 -17.40
CA SER A 330 34.57 -27.46 -16.15
C SER A 330 33.65 -28.63 -15.77
N PRO A 331 34.17 -29.79 -15.39
CA PRO A 331 33.35 -30.93 -14.92
C PRO A 331 32.48 -30.61 -13.71
N GLN A 332 32.84 -29.60 -12.93
CA GLN A 332 32.12 -29.13 -11.75
C GLN A 332 30.98 -28.15 -12.08
N ALA A 333 30.97 -27.56 -13.27
CA ALA A 333 30.01 -26.53 -13.65
C ALA A 333 28.53 -26.98 -13.50
N PRO A 334 28.11 -28.22 -13.82
CA PRO A 334 26.72 -28.66 -13.62
C PRO A 334 26.24 -28.67 -12.16
N TRP A 335 27.14 -28.53 -11.20
CA TRP A 335 26.90 -28.60 -9.75
C TRP A 335 27.35 -27.34 -9.03
N GLY A 336 27.66 -26.27 -9.76
CA GLY A 336 28.19 -25.03 -9.24
C GLY A 336 27.09 -24.17 -8.61
N TYR A 337 27.48 -22.98 -8.24
CA TYR A 337 26.62 -22.00 -7.58
C TYR A 337 26.29 -20.84 -8.51
N LEU A 338 25.04 -20.36 -8.43
CA LEU A 338 24.51 -19.24 -9.17
C LEU A 338 24.03 -18.15 -8.19
N PHE A 339 24.16 -16.90 -8.58
CA PHE A 339 23.65 -15.77 -7.80
C PHE A 339 22.16 -15.61 -8.04
N LYS A 340 21.37 -15.79 -6.99
CA LYS A 340 19.90 -15.89 -7.03
C LYS A 340 19.22 -14.63 -7.54
N ALA A 341 19.76 -13.44 -7.23
CA ALA A 341 19.14 -12.17 -7.62
C ALA A 341 19.12 -11.93 -9.15
N GLU A 342 19.96 -12.63 -9.92
CA GLU A 342 20.01 -12.56 -11.39
C GLU A 342 19.17 -13.63 -12.08
N LEU A 343 18.44 -14.41 -11.30
CA LEU A 343 17.58 -15.49 -11.78
C LEU A 343 16.11 -15.10 -11.60
N ASP A 344 15.30 -15.51 -12.55
CA ASP A 344 13.85 -15.43 -12.44
C ASP A 344 13.33 -16.76 -11.86
N ALA A 345 12.62 -16.69 -10.73
CA ALA A 345 11.97 -17.86 -10.14
C ALA A 345 10.74 -18.22 -10.99
N VAL A 346 10.63 -19.47 -11.39
CA VAL A 346 9.53 -20.00 -12.19
C VAL A 346 8.91 -21.20 -11.48
N VAL A 347 7.59 -21.29 -11.53
CA VAL A 347 6.82 -22.43 -11.05
C VAL A 347 6.15 -23.09 -12.25
N ASP A 348 6.28 -24.41 -12.35
CA ASP A 348 5.51 -25.24 -13.29
C ASP A 348 4.41 -25.90 -12.45
N PRO A 349 3.17 -25.36 -12.48
CA PRO A 349 2.16 -25.74 -11.50
C PRO A 349 1.70 -27.17 -11.69
N ASN A 350 1.63 -27.90 -10.59
CA ASN A 350 1.13 -29.27 -10.53
C ASN A 350 0.68 -29.61 -9.08
N PRO A 351 -0.54 -30.15 -8.87
CA PRO A 351 -1.47 -30.60 -9.89
C PRO A 351 -2.28 -29.44 -10.53
N LEU A 352 -2.73 -29.65 -11.76
CA LEU A 352 -3.71 -28.82 -12.44
C LEU A 352 -5.11 -29.48 -12.38
N ASP A 353 -6.16 -28.72 -12.69
CA ASP A 353 -7.56 -29.14 -12.78
C ASP A 353 -8.14 -29.80 -11.51
N SER A 354 -7.46 -29.63 -10.39
CA SER A 354 -7.85 -30.19 -9.10
C SER A 354 -7.75 -29.15 -7.99
N VAL A 355 -8.50 -29.37 -6.91
CA VAL A 355 -8.42 -28.51 -5.72
C VAL A 355 -7.13 -28.82 -4.96
N VAL A 356 -6.32 -27.82 -4.74
CA VAL A 356 -5.07 -27.89 -3.97
C VAL A 356 -5.30 -27.18 -2.64
N ILE A 357 -5.14 -27.92 -1.54
CA ILE A 357 -5.10 -27.34 -0.19
C ILE A 357 -3.62 -27.15 0.17
N LEU A 358 -3.23 -25.93 0.44
CA LEU A 358 -1.84 -25.61 0.79
C LEU A 358 -1.50 -26.19 2.17
N LYS A 359 -0.44 -26.97 2.25
CA LYS A 359 0.08 -27.52 3.52
C LYS A 359 0.52 -26.41 4.46
N GLU A 360 1.14 -25.38 3.90
CA GLU A 360 1.51 -24.15 4.59
C GLU A 360 0.73 -23.00 3.93
N PRO A 361 -0.29 -22.44 4.60
CA PRO A 361 -1.05 -21.32 4.07
C PRO A 361 -0.15 -20.15 3.71
N HIS A 362 -0.30 -19.63 2.48
CA HIS A 362 0.56 -18.56 1.95
C HIS A 362 0.07 -17.18 2.41
N PRO A 363 0.89 -16.41 3.18
CA PRO A 363 0.48 -15.10 3.66
C PRO A 363 0.34 -14.12 2.49
N VAL A 364 -0.72 -13.31 2.51
CA VAL A 364 -0.96 -12.23 1.54
C VAL A 364 -1.38 -10.96 2.25
N LYS A 365 -1.07 -9.82 1.63
CA LYS A 365 -1.46 -8.50 2.10
C LYS A 365 -2.64 -7.95 1.32
N ALA A 366 -3.43 -7.11 1.98
CA ALA A 366 -4.48 -6.35 1.31
C ALA A 366 -3.91 -5.58 0.11
N GLY A 367 -4.54 -5.73 -1.06
CA GLY A 367 -4.08 -5.10 -2.30
C GLY A 367 -2.99 -5.87 -3.07
N GLU A 368 -2.48 -6.98 -2.55
CA GLU A 368 -1.55 -7.86 -3.26
C GLU A 368 -2.27 -8.65 -4.36
N VAL A 369 -1.67 -8.74 -5.54
CA VAL A 369 -2.23 -9.50 -6.66
C VAL A 369 -2.10 -10.99 -6.36
N ILE A 370 -3.22 -11.69 -6.37
CA ILE A 370 -3.33 -13.12 -6.03
C ILE A 370 -3.84 -13.98 -7.19
N ALA A 371 -4.36 -13.38 -8.24
CA ALA A 371 -4.86 -14.07 -9.44
C ALA A 371 -4.99 -13.06 -10.59
N HIS A 372 -5.39 -13.55 -11.76
CA HIS A 372 -5.87 -12.74 -12.87
C HIS A 372 -7.27 -13.19 -13.27
N VAL A 373 -8.04 -12.26 -13.86
CA VAL A 373 -9.41 -12.53 -14.29
C VAL A 373 -9.39 -13.57 -15.41
N GLY A 374 -10.20 -14.61 -15.26
CA GLY A 374 -10.38 -15.63 -16.28
C GLY A 374 -11.60 -15.36 -17.16
N GLN A 375 -12.08 -16.39 -17.84
CA GLN A 375 -13.21 -16.30 -18.77
C GLN A 375 -14.40 -17.05 -18.20
N TYR A 376 -15.61 -16.52 -18.40
CA TYR A 376 -16.84 -17.19 -18.02
C TYR A 376 -17.98 -16.86 -18.98
N GLN A 377 -18.25 -17.75 -19.90
CA GLN A 377 -19.36 -17.66 -20.86
C GLN A 377 -20.49 -18.60 -20.44
N TRP A 378 -21.71 -18.17 -20.62
CA TRP A 378 -22.92 -19.00 -20.47
C TRP A 378 -23.70 -19.01 -21.79
N ALA A 379 -24.81 -19.69 -21.83
CA ALA A 379 -25.55 -19.94 -23.08
C ALA A 379 -25.71 -18.72 -23.98
N THR A 380 -26.10 -17.57 -23.44
CA THR A 380 -26.28 -16.32 -24.22
C THR A 380 -25.00 -15.65 -24.64
N LYS A 381 -23.84 -16.05 -24.07
CA LYS A 381 -22.50 -15.55 -24.38
C LYS A 381 -21.68 -16.55 -25.19
N ALA A 382 -22.23 -17.74 -25.42
CA ALA A 382 -21.61 -18.74 -26.27
C ALA A 382 -21.53 -18.26 -27.73
N GLY A 383 -20.51 -18.70 -28.44
CA GLY A 383 -20.26 -18.29 -29.83
C GLY A 383 -20.23 -19.46 -30.82
N PRO A 384 -20.23 -19.20 -32.14
CA PRO A 384 -20.04 -20.22 -33.14
C PRO A 384 -18.64 -20.81 -33.11
N LEU A 385 -18.48 -22.03 -33.61
CA LEU A 385 -17.20 -22.70 -33.72
C LEU A 385 -16.33 -22.09 -34.85
N PRO A 386 -14.98 -21.96 -34.66
CA PRO A 386 -14.24 -22.12 -33.42
C PRO A 386 -14.47 -20.97 -32.49
N PRO A 387 -14.64 -21.24 -31.21
CA PRO A 387 -14.92 -20.17 -30.21
C PRO A 387 -13.68 -19.41 -29.86
N GLN A 388 -13.90 -18.19 -29.43
CA GLN A 388 -12.86 -17.37 -28.73
C GLN A 388 -13.34 -17.05 -27.32
N ALA A 389 -12.50 -17.31 -26.35
CA ALA A 389 -12.74 -16.85 -25.02
C ALA A 389 -12.62 -15.32 -25.02
N ASN A 390 -13.72 -14.61 -24.85
CA ASN A 390 -13.81 -13.16 -24.97
C ASN A 390 -14.72 -12.50 -23.93
N TYR A 391 -14.99 -13.22 -22.82
CA TYR A 391 -15.85 -12.71 -21.76
C TYR A 391 -15.17 -12.85 -20.40
N PRO A 392 -14.31 -11.86 -20.03
CA PRO A 392 -13.66 -11.84 -18.73
C PRO A 392 -14.68 -11.65 -17.62
N MET A 393 -14.56 -12.44 -16.55
CA MET A 393 -15.41 -12.35 -15.38
C MET A 393 -14.69 -12.89 -14.14
N LEU A 394 -14.79 -12.15 -13.03
CA LEU A 394 -14.45 -12.59 -11.69
C LEU A 394 -15.74 -12.65 -10.86
N HIS A 395 -15.97 -13.77 -10.18
CA HIS A 395 -16.92 -13.85 -9.08
C HIS A 395 -16.16 -13.68 -7.76
N LEU A 396 -16.52 -12.67 -6.98
CA LEU A 396 -15.96 -12.41 -5.66
C LEU A 396 -17.04 -12.61 -4.60
N GLU A 397 -16.74 -13.47 -3.62
CA GLU A 397 -17.66 -13.81 -2.53
C GLU A 397 -16.95 -13.71 -1.19
N VAL A 398 -17.65 -13.29 -0.15
CA VAL A 398 -17.16 -13.30 1.24
C VAL A 398 -18.14 -14.05 2.11
N PHE A 399 -17.63 -15.01 2.87
CA PHE A 399 -18.48 -15.81 3.77
C PHE A 399 -17.76 -16.17 5.09
N ALA A 400 -18.57 -16.47 6.10
CA ALA A 400 -18.11 -16.87 7.43
C ALA A 400 -18.98 -17.97 8.02
N GLY A 401 -18.46 -18.67 9.00
CA GLY A 401 -19.17 -19.69 9.74
C GLY A 401 -20.23 -19.11 10.70
N PRO A 402 -20.87 -19.98 11.50
CA PRO A 402 -21.95 -19.61 12.43
C PRO A 402 -21.49 -18.59 13.49
N ASP A 403 -20.20 -18.52 13.78
CA ASP A 403 -19.61 -17.59 14.77
C ASP A 403 -19.81 -16.10 14.41
N LEU A 404 -20.18 -15.78 13.16
CA LEU A 404 -20.31 -14.40 12.66
C LEU A 404 -21.32 -13.59 13.50
N LYS A 405 -22.47 -14.17 13.77
CA LYS A 405 -23.53 -13.51 14.57
C LYS A 405 -23.02 -13.11 15.95
N ASP A 406 -22.44 -14.06 16.65
CA ASP A 406 -21.91 -13.81 18.00
C ASP A 406 -20.76 -12.80 17.98
N PHE A 407 -19.93 -12.84 16.95
CA PHE A 407 -18.86 -11.86 16.75
C PHE A 407 -19.41 -10.44 16.53
N ILE A 408 -20.42 -10.27 15.70
CA ILE A 408 -21.07 -8.96 15.47
C ILE A 408 -21.64 -8.42 16.77
N ASP A 409 -22.28 -9.24 17.59
CA ASP A 409 -22.82 -8.82 18.88
C ASP A 409 -21.73 -8.42 19.88
N GLN A 410 -20.62 -9.18 19.94
CA GLN A 410 -19.43 -8.82 20.72
C GLN A 410 -18.79 -7.52 20.21
N SER A 411 -18.70 -7.35 18.90
CA SER A 411 -18.16 -6.16 18.23
C SER A 411 -18.98 -4.92 18.59
N ARG A 412 -20.31 -4.99 18.49
CA ARG A 412 -21.23 -3.91 18.88
C ARG A 412 -21.08 -3.54 20.36
N ASN A 413 -20.88 -4.52 21.23
CA ASN A 413 -20.65 -4.26 22.66
C ASN A 413 -19.29 -3.58 22.90
N ARG A 414 -18.24 -4.02 22.22
CA ARG A 414 -16.91 -3.40 22.27
C ARG A 414 -16.94 -1.96 21.75
N ALA A 415 -17.69 -1.70 20.69
CA ALA A 415 -17.81 -0.37 20.10
C ALA A 415 -18.39 0.67 21.07
N LYS A 416 -19.24 0.28 22.02
CA LYS A 416 -19.76 1.17 23.06
C LYS A 416 -18.69 1.69 24.01
N GLU A 417 -17.58 0.95 24.15
CA GLU A 417 -16.44 1.32 24.99
C GLU A 417 -15.44 2.24 24.27
N LEU A 418 -15.56 2.37 22.92
CA LEU A 418 -14.65 3.17 22.10
C LEU A 418 -14.95 4.66 22.23
N ASN A 419 -13.89 5.48 22.21
CA ASN A 419 -14.02 6.94 22.23
C ASN A 419 -14.41 7.49 20.84
N ASP A 420 -14.80 8.77 20.77
CA ASP A 420 -15.29 9.40 19.54
C ASP A 420 -14.25 9.47 18.40
N LYS A 421 -12.96 9.42 18.72
CA LYS A 421 -11.90 9.34 17.70
C LYS A 421 -11.97 8.06 16.86
N ASN A 422 -12.58 7.01 17.39
CA ASN A 422 -12.77 5.71 16.74
C ASN A 422 -14.14 5.57 16.07
N LYS A 423 -14.85 6.70 15.86
CA LYS A 423 -16.16 6.77 15.19
C LYS A 423 -16.07 7.62 13.91
N PRO A 424 -15.46 7.11 12.85
CA PRO A 424 -15.20 7.87 11.62
C PRO A 424 -16.37 7.87 10.63
N LEU A 425 -17.47 7.20 10.94
CA LEU A 425 -18.66 7.10 10.10
C LEU A 425 -19.76 8.03 10.63
N LEU A 426 -20.34 8.87 9.77
CA LEU A 426 -21.52 9.66 10.09
C LEU A 426 -22.75 8.93 9.56
N GLU A 427 -23.58 8.44 10.47
CA GLU A 427 -24.84 7.78 10.16
C GLU A 427 -25.98 8.78 10.16
N ILE A 428 -26.73 8.83 9.06
CA ILE A 428 -27.99 9.57 8.90
C ILE A 428 -29.11 8.55 8.97
N MET A 429 -29.93 8.62 10.03
CA MET A 429 -31.04 7.68 10.23
C MET A 429 -32.30 8.15 9.50
N PRO A 430 -33.20 7.23 9.14
CA PRO A 430 -34.53 7.60 8.66
C PRO A 430 -35.23 8.61 9.58
N GLY A 431 -35.87 9.60 8.99
CA GLY A 431 -36.52 10.72 9.70
C GLY A 431 -35.57 11.91 9.98
N ALA A 432 -34.29 11.81 9.77
CA ALA A 432 -33.36 12.93 9.94
C ALA A 432 -33.69 14.06 8.96
N LYS A 433 -33.89 15.28 9.49
CA LYS A 433 -34.15 16.46 8.68
C LYS A 433 -32.88 17.25 8.42
N LEU A 434 -32.75 17.73 7.20
CA LEU A 434 -31.63 18.60 6.75
C LEU A 434 -32.06 20.07 6.76
N VAL A 435 -31.06 20.96 6.91
CA VAL A 435 -31.27 22.39 6.67
C VAL A 435 -31.13 22.66 5.16
N SER A 436 -32.25 22.78 4.47
CA SER A 436 -32.29 23.00 3.01
C SER A 436 -32.26 24.48 2.64
N GLU A 437 -32.71 25.36 3.54
CA GLU A 437 -32.78 26.80 3.28
C GLU A 437 -31.75 27.57 4.10
N ILE A 438 -30.98 28.40 3.41
CA ILE A 438 -30.02 29.32 4.04
C ILE A 438 -30.77 30.64 4.22
N PRO A 439 -30.86 31.21 5.44
CA PRO A 439 -31.52 32.44 5.68
C PRO A 439 -30.87 33.60 4.90
N ALA A 440 -31.66 34.55 4.43
CA ALA A 440 -31.14 35.74 3.79
C ALA A 440 -30.19 36.49 4.75
N PRO A 441 -29.15 37.16 4.22
CA PRO A 441 -28.25 37.99 5.00
C PRO A 441 -29.02 39.07 5.78
N ASP A 442 -28.74 39.17 7.09
CA ASP A 442 -29.41 40.13 8.01
C ASP A 442 -28.49 41.31 8.36
N GLN A 443 -27.28 41.34 7.87
CA GLN A 443 -26.27 42.39 8.06
C GLN A 443 -25.79 42.92 6.73
N GLN A 444 -25.57 44.25 6.69
CA GLN A 444 -25.00 44.91 5.51
C GLN A 444 -23.84 45.83 5.94
N LEU A 445 -22.66 45.62 5.39
CA LEU A 445 -21.53 46.51 5.57
C LEU A 445 -21.51 47.52 4.42
N THR A 446 -21.98 48.74 4.72
CA THR A 446 -22.10 49.81 3.73
C THR A 446 -20.83 50.64 3.52
N GLN A 447 -19.87 50.53 4.45
CA GLN A 447 -18.61 51.28 4.40
C GLN A 447 -17.64 50.60 3.44
N ALA A 448 -17.20 51.32 2.40
CA ALA A 448 -16.16 50.87 1.49
C ALA A 448 -14.74 51.04 2.10
N GLY A 449 -13.76 50.31 1.55
CA GLY A 449 -12.36 50.45 1.93
C GLY A 449 -11.94 49.72 3.19
N LEU A 450 -12.85 48.94 3.81
CA LEU A 450 -12.50 48.12 4.98
C LEU A 450 -11.95 46.77 4.54
N LYS A 451 -10.85 46.32 5.14
CA LYS A 451 -10.32 44.97 4.96
C LYS A 451 -11.11 43.99 5.82
N LEU A 452 -11.63 42.92 5.19
CA LEU A 452 -12.39 41.87 5.84
C LEU A 452 -11.42 40.78 6.36
N VAL A 453 -10.99 40.90 7.61
CA VAL A 453 -9.98 40.02 8.20
C VAL A 453 -10.69 38.84 8.88
N PRO A 454 -10.45 37.58 8.46
CA PRO A 454 -11.06 36.42 9.09
C PRO A 454 -10.58 36.26 10.52
N THR A 455 -11.47 35.85 11.41
CA THR A 455 -11.20 35.52 12.80
C THR A 455 -10.89 34.03 13.02
N GLY A 456 -10.94 33.23 11.96
CA GLY A 456 -10.64 31.80 11.89
C GLY A 456 -10.11 31.40 10.51
N ASP A 457 -9.89 30.11 10.24
CA ASP A 457 -9.43 29.63 8.94
C ASP A 457 -10.54 29.79 7.87
N ALA A 458 -10.25 30.62 6.87
CA ALA A 458 -11.20 30.93 5.79
C ALA A 458 -11.22 29.91 4.65
N LYS A 459 -10.26 28.98 4.59
CA LYS A 459 -10.05 28.15 3.38
C LYS A 459 -10.91 26.90 3.35
N ALA A 460 -11.37 26.42 4.50
CA ALA A 460 -12.02 25.13 4.64
C ALA A 460 -13.55 25.21 4.84
N SER A 461 -14.20 26.38 4.70
CA SER A 461 -15.60 26.58 5.06
C SER A 461 -16.29 27.52 4.07
N ARG A 462 -17.57 27.27 3.78
CA ARG A 462 -18.40 28.14 2.94
C ARG A 462 -18.55 29.55 3.51
N TRP A 463 -18.65 29.65 4.86
CA TRP A 463 -18.75 30.91 5.55
C TRP A 463 -17.61 31.09 6.54
N VAL A 464 -17.18 32.33 6.71
CA VAL A 464 -16.16 32.71 7.67
C VAL A 464 -16.59 33.96 8.42
N LYS A 465 -16.28 33.97 9.71
CA LYS A 465 -16.48 35.18 10.53
C LYS A 465 -15.33 36.15 10.28
N VAL A 466 -15.63 37.37 9.87
CA VAL A 466 -14.65 38.42 9.58
C VAL A 466 -14.83 39.61 10.52
N GLN A 467 -13.71 40.21 10.93
CA GLN A 467 -13.67 41.52 11.55
C GLN A 467 -13.34 42.55 10.47
N PRO A 468 -14.23 43.49 10.14
CA PRO A 468 -13.90 44.60 9.27
C PRO A 468 -12.86 45.50 9.93
N LYS A 469 -11.80 45.87 9.20
CA LYS A 469 -10.71 46.72 9.72
C LYS A 469 -10.37 47.84 8.76
N SER A 470 -10.20 49.05 9.26
CA SER A 470 -9.63 50.13 8.50
C SER A 470 -8.11 49.94 8.35
N VAL A 471 -7.59 50.28 7.16
CA VAL A 471 -6.15 50.15 6.86
C VAL A 471 -5.56 51.55 6.81
N THR A 472 -4.71 51.88 7.78
CA THR A 472 -3.92 53.13 7.79
C THR A 472 -2.51 52.81 7.36
N THR A 473 -2.07 53.35 6.24
CA THR A 473 -0.71 53.12 5.74
C THR A 473 0.15 54.31 6.09
N GLN A 474 1.17 54.12 6.90
CA GLN A 474 2.21 55.12 7.07
C GLN A 474 3.22 54.96 5.93
N PRO A 475 3.50 56.06 5.18
CA PRO A 475 4.44 56.00 4.07
C PRO A 475 5.87 55.68 4.57
N ALA A 476 6.65 55.01 3.73
CA ALA A 476 8.04 54.71 3.99
C ALA A 476 8.85 55.98 4.24
N LYS A 477 9.53 56.08 5.38
CA LYS A 477 10.48 57.18 5.70
C LYS A 477 11.93 56.59 5.71
N GLY A 478 12.73 57.02 4.74
CA GLY A 478 14.11 56.56 4.60
C GLY A 478 14.19 55.07 4.29
N HIS A 479 15.02 54.29 4.98
CA HIS A 479 15.17 52.83 4.80
C HIS A 479 14.10 51.98 5.49
N LYS A 480 13.11 52.59 6.20
CA LYS A 480 12.01 51.82 6.82
C LYS A 480 10.86 51.64 5.83
N LYS A 481 10.50 50.39 5.58
CA LYS A 481 9.28 50.03 4.81
C LYS A 481 8.05 50.63 5.47
N GLY A 482 7.11 51.13 4.69
CA GLY A 482 5.83 51.65 5.18
C GLY A 482 5.09 50.55 5.99
N THR A 483 4.49 50.97 7.12
CA THR A 483 3.78 50.06 8.02
C THR A 483 2.29 50.23 7.84
N GLN A 484 1.58 49.12 7.69
CA GLN A 484 0.11 49.11 7.68
C GLN A 484 -0.40 48.79 9.10
N THR A 485 -1.24 49.66 9.63
CA THR A 485 -1.95 49.42 10.88
C THR A 485 -3.40 49.09 10.57
N LEU A 486 -3.89 48.00 11.14
CA LEU A 486 -5.28 47.56 11.01
C LEU A 486 -6.03 47.89 12.31
N THR A 487 -7.10 48.68 12.21
CA THR A 487 -7.95 49.03 13.35
C THR A 487 -9.35 48.47 13.15
N ASP A 488 -9.92 47.83 14.16
CA ASP A 488 -11.27 47.24 14.10
C ASP A 488 -12.33 48.29 13.87
N VAL A 489 -13.26 47.98 13.00
CA VAL A 489 -14.43 48.86 12.66
C VAL A 489 -15.72 48.02 12.73
N GLY A 490 -16.64 48.43 13.61
CA GLY A 490 -17.89 47.72 13.77
C GLY A 490 -17.76 46.34 14.47
N LYS A 491 -18.79 45.56 14.36
CA LYS A 491 -18.86 44.18 14.92
C LYS A 491 -18.44 43.17 13.87
N PRO A 492 -17.88 42.02 14.29
CA PRO A 492 -17.65 40.90 13.39
C PRO A 492 -18.99 40.44 12.75
N LEU A 493 -18.92 39.97 11.50
CA LEU A 493 -20.05 39.37 10.78
C LEU A 493 -19.60 38.12 10.04
N TRP A 494 -20.53 37.22 9.78
CA TRP A 494 -20.30 36.08 8.93
C TRP A 494 -20.49 36.49 7.46
N VAL A 495 -19.59 36.07 6.60
CA VAL A 495 -19.65 36.32 5.15
C VAL A 495 -19.25 35.03 4.41
N GLU A 496 -19.56 34.96 3.14
CA GLU A 496 -19.02 33.90 2.29
C GLU A 496 -17.49 33.98 2.25
N SER A 497 -16.80 32.83 2.35
CA SER A 497 -15.33 32.74 2.50
C SER A 497 -14.56 33.40 1.36
N ARG A 498 -15.15 33.48 0.14
CA ARG A 498 -14.57 34.21 -0.99
C ARG A 498 -14.34 35.69 -0.71
N LEU A 499 -15.03 36.26 0.26
CA LEU A 499 -14.90 37.65 0.68
C LEU A 499 -13.80 37.85 1.77
N ALA A 500 -13.27 36.77 2.36
CA ALA A 500 -12.20 36.86 3.33
C ALA A 500 -10.95 37.51 2.74
N ASN A 501 -10.30 38.34 3.53
CA ASN A 501 -9.08 39.10 3.17
C ASN A 501 -9.28 40.09 1.99
N THR A 502 -10.49 40.27 1.49
CA THR A 502 -10.79 41.32 0.47
C THR A 502 -11.01 42.67 1.12
N VAL A 503 -11.08 43.69 0.29
CA VAL A 503 -11.46 45.06 0.67
C VAL A 503 -12.91 45.28 0.33
N SER A 504 -13.70 45.74 1.31
CA SER A 504 -15.13 46.04 1.14
C SER A 504 -15.37 47.07 0.05
N THR A 505 -16.33 46.79 -0.82
CA THR A 505 -16.81 47.73 -1.85
C THR A 505 -17.91 48.70 -1.36
N GLY A 506 -18.31 48.54 -0.07
CA GLY A 506 -19.44 49.28 0.49
C GLY A 506 -20.80 48.61 0.31
N ASN A 507 -20.81 47.36 -0.17
CA ASN A 507 -22.06 46.62 -0.35
C ASN A 507 -21.81 45.12 -0.04
N VAL A 508 -21.35 44.80 1.17
CA VAL A 508 -21.09 43.44 1.60
C VAL A 508 -22.22 42.95 2.49
N SER A 509 -22.97 41.98 1.98
CA SER A 509 -24.03 41.30 2.74
C SER A 509 -23.42 40.18 3.58
N GLY A 510 -23.93 40.00 4.80
CA GLY A 510 -23.47 38.98 5.72
C GLY A 510 -24.54 38.64 6.78
N TRP A 511 -24.12 37.83 7.75
CA TRP A 511 -25.00 37.40 8.84
C TRP A 511 -24.39 37.78 10.18
N GLN A 512 -25.24 38.16 11.15
CA GLN A 512 -24.80 38.42 12.52
C GLN A 512 -24.37 37.13 13.22
N ASN A 513 -25.16 36.07 13.01
CA ASN A 513 -24.90 34.74 13.55
C ASN A 513 -24.53 33.78 12.41
N PHE A 514 -23.99 32.62 12.78
CA PHE A 514 -23.72 31.57 11.79
C PHE A 514 -25.01 31.24 11.01
N PRO A 515 -24.93 31.12 9.67
CA PRO A 515 -26.14 31.03 8.83
C PRO A 515 -26.98 29.77 9.04
N LEU A 516 -26.38 28.66 9.45
CA LEU A 516 -27.08 27.39 9.63
C LEU A 516 -27.56 27.22 11.09
N ASP A 517 -28.77 26.72 11.22
CA ASP A 517 -29.38 26.38 12.52
C ASP A 517 -30.16 25.07 12.40
N GLY A 518 -29.73 24.02 13.08
CA GLY A 518 -30.37 22.71 13.06
C GLY A 518 -31.83 22.73 13.57
N ALA A 519 -32.19 23.68 14.43
CA ALA A 519 -33.56 23.87 14.88
C ALA A 519 -34.49 24.36 13.76
N LYS A 520 -33.96 24.91 12.70
CA LYS A 520 -34.69 25.38 11.52
C LYS A 520 -34.74 24.38 10.37
N ALA A 521 -34.30 23.13 10.59
CA ALA A 521 -34.46 22.09 9.60
C ALA A 521 -35.94 21.83 9.29
N THR A 522 -36.35 22.22 8.09
CA THR A 522 -37.72 22.10 7.58
C THR A 522 -37.77 21.07 6.46
N GLY A 523 -38.95 20.59 6.14
CA GLY A 523 -39.13 19.60 5.09
C GLY A 523 -39.20 18.15 5.59
N PRO A 524 -39.40 17.20 4.68
CA PRO A 524 -39.46 15.78 5.01
C PRO A 524 -38.06 15.30 5.45
N GLY A 525 -38.05 14.35 6.37
CA GLY A 525 -36.79 13.70 6.78
C GLY A 525 -36.25 12.74 5.74
N ALA A 526 -35.08 12.18 6.00
CA ALA A 526 -34.52 11.10 5.20
C ALA A 526 -35.47 9.88 5.24
N ASP A 527 -35.73 9.28 4.10
CA ASP A 527 -36.54 8.05 4.04
C ASP A 527 -35.69 6.81 4.23
N PHE A 528 -34.41 6.90 3.91
CA PHE A 528 -33.43 5.83 4.01
C PHE A 528 -32.34 6.18 5.00
N ARG A 529 -31.69 5.14 5.53
CA ARG A 529 -30.40 5.28 6.21
C ARG A 529 -29.33 5.61 5.16
N ASP A 530 -28.38 6.45 5.54
CA ASP A 530 -27.21 6.73 4.76
C ASP A 530 -25.98 6.82 5.67
N VAL A 531 -24.83 6.33 5.21
CA VAL A 531 -23.60 6.33 5.99
C VAL A 531 -22.50 7.01 5.19
N TYR A 532 -21.95 8.07 5.75
CA TYR A 532 -20.86 8.82 5.16
C TYR A 532 -19.58 8.63 5.96
N ARG A 533 -18.46 8.50 5.28
CA ARG A 533 -17.17 8.58 5.95
C ARG A 533 -16.82 10.03 6.20
N ARG A 534 -16.36 10.34 7.41
CA ARG A 534 -15.93 11.68 7.77
C ARG A 534 -14.83 12.18 6.81
N ALA A 535 -13.86 11.33 6.49
CA ALA A 535 -12.79 11.65 5.56
C ALA A 535 -13.26 12.04 4.15
N ASP A 536 -14.37 11.49 3.67
CA ASP A 536 -14.97 11.86 2.39
C ASP A 536 -15.80 13.15 2.50
N LEU A 537 -16.48 13.37 3.63
CA LEU A 537 -17.18 14.62 3.91
C LEU A 537 -16.22 15.82 3.99
N ASP A 538 -15.07 15.63 4.61
CA ASP A 538 -14.04 16.66 4.73
C ASP A 538 -13.34 17.00 3.40
N LYS A 539 -13.49 16.14 2.37
CA LYS A 539 -13.04 16.37 0.98
C LYS A 539 -14.05 17.13 0.11
N LEU A 540 -15.26 17.33 0.58
CA LEU A 540 -16.22 18.13 -0.15
C LEU A 540 -15.65 19.54 -0.36
N GLY A 541 -15.92 20.13 -1.52
CA GLY A 541 -15.49 21.52 -1.81
C GLY A 541 -15.95 22.49 -0.72
N ALA A 542 -15.23 23.58 -0.55
CA ALA A 542 -15.49 24.56 0.53
C ALA A 542 -16.94 25.09 0.52
N GLU A 543 -17.63 25.05 -0.62
CA GLU A 543 -19.04 25.40 -0.77
C GLU A 543 -20.01 24.41 -0.08
N ASN A 544 -19.55 23.19 0.22
CA ASN A 544 -20.31 22.12 0.84
C ASN A 544 -19.88 21.79 2.27
N VAL A 545 -18.87 22.49 2.79
CA VAL A 545 -18.39 22.34 4.17
C VAL A 545 -18.55 23.66 4.91
N ALA A 546 -18.96 23.63 6.16
CA ALA A 546 -19.01 24.81 6.99
C ALA A 546 -18.61 24.49 8.43
N ILE A 547 -17.99 25.45 9.11
CA ILE A 547 -17.57 25.36 10.52
C ILE A 547 -18.20 26.52 11.26
N ASP A 548 -18.98 26.23 12.31
CA ASP A 548 -19.66 27.23 13.12
C ASP A 548 -18.73 27.85 14.19
N ASP A 549 -19.28 28.77 14.97
CA ASP A 549 -18.53 29.46 16.05
C ASP A 549 -18.24 28.58 17.26
N LYS A 550 -18.80 27.35 17.33
CA LYS A 550 -18.47 26.32 18.32
C LYS A 550 -17.45 25.31 17.79
N GLY A 551 -16.98 25.50 16.56
CA GLY A 551 -16.06 24.59 15.90
C GLY A 551 -16.71 23.30 15.35
N ARG A 552 -18.06 23.24 15.32
CA ARG A 552 -18.77 22.09 14.80
C ARG A 552 -18.79 22.11 13.28
N HIS A 553 -18.60 20.93 12.67
CA HIS A 553 -18.67 20.78 11.23
C HIS A 553 -20.11 20.61 10.74
N TRP A 554 -20.35 21.19 9.59
CA TRP A 554 -21.59 21.07 8.83
C TRP A 554 -21.24 20.67 7.42
N TRP A 555 -21.98 19.72 6.87
CA TRP A 555 -21.80 19.25 5.51
C TRP A 555 -23.10 19.33 4.74
N ASN A 556 -22.99 19.80 3.49
CA ASN A 556 -24.09 19.78 2.54
C ASN A 556 -24.11 18.43 1.83
N ILE A 557 -24.99 17.56 2.24
CA ILE A 557 -25.08 16.17 1.78
C ILE A 557 -26.38 15.90 1.03
N THR A 558 -26.43 14.76 0.36
CA THR A 558 -27.60 14.29 -0.37
C THR A 558 -28.19 13.08 0.35
N ILE A 559 -29.49 13.11 0.65
CA ILE A 559 -30.24 11.98 1.21
C ILE A 559 -31.31 11.49 0.25
N GLY A 560 -31.66 10.20 0.39
CA GLY A 560 -32.65 9.56 -0.45
C GLY A 560 -34.10 9.80 -0.01
N SER A 561 -34.99 9.92 -0.97
CA SER A 561 -36.44 9.96 -0.81
C SER A 561 -37.09 8.67 -1.31
N LYS A 562 -38.24 8.31 -0.74
CA LYS A 562 -38.99 7.10 -1.10
C LYS A 562 -39.46 7.10 -2.55
N ASP A 563 -39.66 8.29 -3.13
CA ASP A 563 -40.00 8.51 -4.54
C ASP A 563 -38.79 8.36 -5.48
N GLY A 564 -37.64 7.90 -4.99
CA GLY A 564 -36.40 7.79 -5.76
C GLY A 564 -35.65 9.11 -5.97
N SER A 565 -36.22 10.25 -5.56
CA SER A 565 -35.57 11.56 -5.69
C SER A 565 -34.47 11.75 -4.63
N ALA A 566 -33.50 12.59 -4.95
CA ALA A 566 -32.44 12.99 -4.05
C ALA A 566 -32.73 14.38 -3.46
N ARG A 567 -32.57 14.52 -2.14
CA ARG A 567 -32.71 15.79 -1.44
C ARG A 567 -31.37 16.22 -0.88
N GLN A 568 -31.03 17.49 -1.09
CA GLN A 568 -29.79 18.07 -0.63
C GLN A 568 -30.02 19.05 0.52
N GLY A 569 -29.13 19.04 1.51
CA GLY A 569 -29.20 19.98 2.63
C GLY A 569 -28.04 19.82 3.59
N TRP A 570 -27.96 20.73 4.54
CA TRP A 570 -26.89 20.78 5.54
C TRP A 570 -27.24 19.96 6.77
N VAL A 571 -26.24 19.20 7.24
CA VAL A 571 -26.31 18.43 8.49
C VAL A 571 -25.13 18.83 9.40
N CYS A 572 -25.42 18.99 10.69
CA CYS A 572 -24.39 19.23 11.71
C CYS A 572 -23.88 17.90 12.27
N GLU A 573 -22.61 17.83 12.56
CA GLU A 573 -21.98 16.66 13.19
C GLU A 573 -22.57 16.30 14.57
N THR A 574 -23.23 17.26 15.25
CA THR A 574 -23.83 17.07 16.57
C THR A 574 -25.16 17.83 16.69
N GLY A 575 -25.97 17.43 17.65
CA GLY A 575 -27.21 18.13 17.99
C GLY A 575 -28.48 17.58 17.36
N ASN A 576 -28.39 16.60 16.47
CA ASN A 576 -29.51 15.84 15.94
C ASN A 576 -29.41 14.38 16.40
N PRO A 577 -30.36 13.83 17.15
CA PRO A 577 -30.27 12.43 17.63
C PRO A 577 -30.32 11.39 16.51
N LEU A 578 -30.80 11.77 15.32
CA LEU A 578 -30.84 10.91 14.12
C LEU A 578 -29.61 11.06 13.24
N VAL A 579 -28.62 11.83 13.69
CA VAL A 579 -27.33 12.02 13.01
C VAL A 579 -26.21 11.76 14.01
N GLN A 580 -25.51 10.67 13.87
CA GLN A 580 -24.54 10.22 14.87
C GLN A 580 -23.27 9.68 14.23
N PHE A 581 -22.15 9.91 14.89
CA PHE A 581 -20.93 9.22 14.57
C PHE A 581 -20.95 7.78 15.05
N ARG A 582 -20.53 6.88 14.18
CA ARG A 582 -20.46 5.44 14.43
C ARG A 582 -19.04 4.91 14.23
N SER A 583 -18.76 3.87 14.98
CA SER A 583 -17.60 3.01 14.72
C SER A 583 -17.98 1.92 13.72
N PRO A 584 -17.11 1.49 12.81
CA PRO A 584 -17.30 0.29 12.01
C PRO A 584 -17.62 -0.95 12.83
N TRP A 585 -17.10 -1.00 14.04
CA TRP A 585 -17.32 -2.08 14.97
C TRP A 585 -18.76 -2.11 15.54
N GLU A 586 -19.55 -1.05 15.30
CA GLU A 586 -20.99 -1.06 15.54
C GLU A 586 -21.77 -1.77 14.41
N TRP A 587 -21.10 -2.04 13.26
CA TRP A 587 -21.74 -2.58 12.05
C TRP A 587 -22.96 -1.77 11.65
N PRO A 588 -22.81 -0.46 11.39
CA PRO A 588 -23.97 0.41 11.13
C PRO A 588 -24.67 -0.03 9.86
N GLY A 589 -25.98 -0.26 9.97
CA GLY A 589 -26.80 -0.69 8.85
C GLY A 589 -26.79 -2.19 8.54
N PHE A 590 -25.85 -2.97 9.08
CA PHE A 590 -25.81 -4.41 8.81
C PHE A 590 -26.96 -5.15 9.47
N VAL A 591 -27.71 -5.91 8.66
CA VAL A 591 -28.87 -6.71 9.04
C VAL A 591 -28.61 -8.17 8.70
N LEU A 592 -28.80 -9.05 9.69
CA LEU A 592 -28.66 -10.49 9.50
C LEU A 592 -30.02 -11.05 9.03
N VAL A 593 -30.00 -11.79 7.91
CA VAL A 593 -31.18 -12.40 7.28
C VAL A 593 -30.94 -13.90 7.12
N ASP A 594 -31.79 -14.74 7.67
CA ASP A 594 -31.73 -16.19 7.47
C ASP A 594 -32.68 -16.59 6.33
N ASN A 595 -32.08 -16.93 5.16
CA ASN A 595 -32.81 -17.31 3.96
C ASN A 595 -32.83 -18.84 3.73
N GLY A 596 -32.35 -19.62 4.66
CA GLY A 596 -32.15 -21.08 4.51
C GLY A 596 -33.40 -21.94 4.29
N SER A 597 -34.60 -21.35 4.37
CA SER A 597 -35.87 -22.05 4.14
C SER A 597 -36.43 -21.88 2.73
N VAL A 598 -35.81 -21.08 1.86
CA VAL A 598 -36.30 -20.80 0.51
C VAL A 598 -35.50 -21.62 -0.51
N SER A 599 -36.22 -22.50 -1.24
CA SER A 599 -35.60 -23.35 -2.26
C SER A 599 -35.26 -22.58 -3.54
N PRO A 600 -34.26 -23.01 -4.33
CA PRO A 600 -34.00 -22.45 -5.66
C PRO A 600 -35.22 -22.48 -6.57
N ALA A 601 -36.04 -23.54 -6.52
CA ALA A 601 -37.24 -23.65 -7.31
C ALA A 601 -38.28 -22.58 -6.93
N ASP A 602 -38.40 -22.25 -5.64
CA ASP A 602 -39.33 -21.20 -5.21
C ASP A 602 -38.82 -19.81 -5.62
N MET A 603 -37.54 -19.55 -5.51
CA MET A 603 -36.95 -18.29 -5.98
C MET A 603 -37.16 -18.11 -7.49
N TYR A 604 -36.95 -19.18 -8.28
CA TYR A 604 -37.16 -19.14 -9.73
C TYR A 604 -38.60 -18.89 -10.11
N LYS A 605 -39.57 -19.58 -9.46
CA LYS A 605 -41.01 -19.34 -9.68
C LYS A 605 -41.38 -17.88 -9.41
N ARG A 606 -40.86 -17.34 -8.31
CA ARG A 606 -41.07 -15.94 -7.97
C ARG A 606 -40.47 -14.99 -9.01
N PHE A 607 -39.27 -15.28 -9.51
CA PHE A 607 -38.64 -14.51 -10.59
C PHE A 607 -39.52 -14.52 -11.85
N LEU A 608 -40.00 -15.67 -12.29
CA LEU A 608 -40.91 -15.78 -13.46
C LEU A 608 -42.18 -14.94 -13.24
N HIS A 609 -42.73 -14.98 -12.05
CA HIS A 609 -43.90 -14.15 -11.68
C HIS A 609 -43.59 -12.65 -11.72
N ALA A 610 -42.47 -12.24 -11.14
CA ALA A 610 -42.04 -10.85 -11.07
C ALA A 610 -41.75 -10.25 -12.47
N THR A 611 -41.19 -11.04 -13.37
CA THR A 611 -40.79 -10.60 -14.71
C THR A 611 -41.80 -10.91 -15.80
N GLU A 612 -42.87 -11.69 -15.49
CA GLU A 612 -43.87 -12.17 -16.43
C GLU A 612 -43.26 -12.96 -17.62
N GLN A 613 -42.09 -13.57 -17.41
CA GLN A 613 -41.34 -14.33 -18.42
C GLN A 613 -41.74 -15.82 -18.43
N TYR A 614 -43.01 -16.10 -18.64
CA TYR A 614 -43.50 -17.47 -18.76
C TYR A 614 -43.19 -18.07 -20.14
N LEU A 615 -42.70 -19.30 -20.14
CA LEU A 615 -42.32 -20.02 -21.39
C LEU A 615 -43.52 -20.57 -22.16
N ALA A 616 -44.68 -20.68 -21.53
CA ALA A 616 -45.95 -21.11 -22.14
C ALA A 616 -47.18 -20.54 -21.46
N ASP A 617 -48.28 -20.35 -22.18
CA ASP A 617 -49.53 -19.86 -21.67
C ASP A 617 -50.08 -20.71 -20.50
N GLU A 618 -49.85 -22.05 -20.59
CA GLU A 618 -50.22 -22.99 -19.52
C GLU A 618 -49.42 -22.77 -18.22
N GLU A 619 -48.14 -22.43 -18.36
CA GLU A 619 -47.30 -22.07 -17.21
C GLU A 619 -47.76 -20.75 -16.57
N GLY A 620 -48.17 -19.77 -17.34
CA GLY A 620 -48.73 -18.53 -16.85
C GLY A 620 -49.94 -18.75 -15.94
N THR A 621 -50.87 -19.66 -16.31
CA THR A 621 -52.07 -19.92 -15.54
C THR A 621 -51.82 -20.78 -14.29
N GLU A 622 -50.97 -21.81 -14.43
CA GLU A 622 -50.62 -22.72 -13.33
C GLU A 622 -49.65 -22.09 -12.34
N PHE A 623 -48.69 -21.35 -12.86
CA PHE A 623 -47.66 -20.64 -12.05
C PHE A 623 -48.14 -19.40 -11.38
N MET A 624 -48.97 -18.56 -11.98
CA MET A 624 -49.42 -17.30 -11.33
C MET A 624 -50.13 -17.58 -10.00
N GLY A 625 -50.96 -18.63 -9.95
CA GLY A 625 -51.64 -19.05 -8.74
C GLY A 625 -50.74 -19.54 -7.62
N THR A 626 -49.64 -20.18 -7.98
CA THR A 626 -48.63 -20.74 -7.05
C THR A 626 -47.49 -19.77 -6.75
N ALA A 627 -46.97 -19.11 -7.76
CA ALA A 627 -45.85 -18.17 -7.61
C ALA A 627 -46.21 -16.93 -6.74
N ALA A 628 -47.43 -16.40 -6.90
CA ALA A 628 -47.91 -15.30 -6.03
C ALA A 628 -48.10 -15.72 -4.56
N LYS A 629 -48.19 -17.04 -4.28
CA LYS A 629 -48.33 -17.59 -2.94
C LYS A 629 -47.02 -18.13 -2.36
N VAL A 630 -45.97 -18.18 -3.12
CA VAL A 630 -44.66 -18.64 -2.64
C VAL A 630 -44.18 -17.68 -1.56
N ASN A 631 -43.85 -18.24 -0.41
CA ASN A 631 -43.19 -17.46 0.65
C ASN A 631 -41.89 -16.86 0.11
N ALA A 632 -41.85 -15.55 0.08
CA ALA A 632 -40.65 -14.82 -0.41
C ALA A 632 -39.44 -15.01 0.51
N GLY A 633 -39.66 -15.43 1.74
CA GLY A 633 -38.65 -15.41 2.79
C GLY A 633 -38.35 -13.99 3.27
N GLU A 634 -37.56 -13.92 4.31
CA GLU A 634 -37.15 -12.64 4.94
C GLU A 634 -36.28 -11.81 3.99
N LEU A 635 -35.46 -12.47 3.15
CA LEU A 635 -34.58 -11.79 2.21
C LEU A 635 -35.36 -10.94 1.21
N ILE A 636 -36.32 -11.51 0.51
CA ILE A 636 -37.10 -10.81 -0.51
C ILE A 636 -37.93 -9.69 0.11
N THR A 637 -38.56 -9.95 1.26
CA THR A 637 -39.30 -8.92 1.98
C THR A 637 -38.44 -7.74 2.42
N THR A 638 -37.18 -8.02 2.78
CA THR A 638 -36.20 -6.97 3.15
C THR A 638 -35.76 -6.18 1.93
N LEU A 639 -35.52 -6.85 0.80
CA LEU A 639 -35.16 -6.19 -0.46
C LEU A 639 -36.32 -5.33 -0.99
N GLU A 640 -37.56 -5.84 -0.99
CA GLU A 640 -38.75 -5.07 -1.41
C GLU A 640 -38.84 -3.74 -0.63
N LYS A 641 -38.63 -3.78 0.67
CA LYS A 641 -38.63 -2.56 1.50
C LYS A 641 -37.49 -1.61 1.21
N ALA A 642 -36.36 -2.12 0.72
CA ALA A 642 -35.14 -1.34 0.52
C ALA A 642 -35.03 -0.74 -0.89
N ILE A 643 -35.51 -1.44 -1.93
CA ILE A 643 -35.24 -1.05 -3.32
C ILE A 643 -36.45 -1.00 -4.25
N ASP A 644 -37.60 -1.50 -3.83
CA ASP A 644 -38.85 -1.38 -4.57
C ASP A 644 -39.33 0.10 -4.53
N THR A 645 -38.95 0.86 -5.56
CA THR A 645 -39.28 2.29 -5.66
C THR A 645 -40.60 2.55 -6.37
N ASN A 646 -41.10 1.57 -7.13
CA ASN A 646 -42.36 1.66 -7.86
C ASN A 646 -43.55 1.07 -7.10
N ASP A 647 -43.27 0.45 -5.95
CA ASP A 647 -44.25 -0.14 -5.01
C ASP A 647 -45.10 -1.26 -5.65
N ASP A 648 -44.49 -2.02 -6.60
CA ASP A 648 -45.15 -3.12 -7.30
C ASP A 648 -44.96 -4.49 -6.60
N GLY A 649 -44.25 -4.54 -5.49
CA GLY A 649 -43.97 -5.73 -4.69
C GLY A 649 -43.08 -6.75 -5.36
N LYS A 650 -42.28 -6.32 -6.31
CA LYS A 650 -41.36 -7.17 -7.08
C LYS A 650 -39.92 -6.74 -6.87
N VAL A 651 -38.98 -7.66 -6.91
CA VAL A 651 -37.54 -7.40 -6.91
C VAL A 651 -36.94 -7.98 -8.18
N THR A 652 -36.47 -7.10 -9.04
CA THR A 652 -35.92 -7.45 -10.37
C THR A 652 -34.42 -7.10 -10.47
N ALA A 653 -33.75 -7.69 -11.45
CA ALA A 653 -32.36 -7.32 -11.76
C ALA A 653 -32.19 -5.84 -12.15
N GLN A 654 -33.22 -5.24 -12.74
CA GLN A 654 -33.20 -3.82 -13.12
C GLN A 654 -33.20 -2.91 -11.87
N GLU A 655 -34.01 -3.25 -10.88
CA GLU A 655 -34.05 -2.51 -9.61
C GLU A 655 -32.78 -2.68 -8.82
N LEU A 656 -32.19 -3.89 -8.82
CA LEU A 656 -30.87 -4.13 -8.23
C LEU A 656 -29.78 -3.28 -8.89
N LYS A 657 -29.77 -3.17 -10.21
CA LYS A 657 -28.83 -2.28 -10.93
C LYS A 657 -29.02 -0.82 -10.54
N HIS A 658 -30.28 -0.35 -10.58
CA HIS A 658 -30.60 1.03 -10.19
C HIS A 658 -30.21 1.31 -8.74
N ALA A 659 -30.47 0.35 -7.87
CA ALA A 659 -30.10 0.47 -6.46
C ALA A 659 -28.57 0.60 -6.26
N LEU A 660 -27.76 -0.13 -7.02
CA LEU A 660 -26.29 -0.02 -6.96
C LEU A 660 -25.76 1.34 -7.47
N GLU A 661 -26.50 2.07 -8.28
CA GLU A 661 -26.16 3.44 -8.71
C GLU A 661 -26.47 4.49 -7.65
N THR A 662 -27.27 4.15 -6.65
CA THR A 662 -27.79 5.05 -5.62
C THR A 662 -27.22 4.71 -4.24
N ARG A 663 -26.56 5.65 -3.56
CA ARG A 663 -25.83 5.41 -2.31
C ARG A 663 -26.65 4.67 -1.25
N TRP A 664 -27.80 5.20 -0.87
CA TRP A 664 -28.62 4.64 0.21
C TRP A 664 -29.20 3.26 -0.11
N MET A 665 -29.53 2.99 -1.38
CA MET A 665 -29.98 1.68 -1.80
C MET A 665 -28.84 0.68 -1.90
N ALA A 666 -27.71 1.09 -2.44
CA ALA A 666 -26.50 0.27 -2.49
C ALA A 666 -26.04 -0.12 -1.07
N GLU A 667 -26.09 0.80 -0.11
CA GLU A 667 -25.84 0.50 1.29
C GLU A 667 -26.86 -0.49 1.86
N ALA A 668 -28.15 -0.29 1.61
CA ALA A 668 -29.20 -1.19 2.09
C ALA A 668 -28.99 -2.63 1.58
N ILE A 669 -28.63 -2.81 0.31
CA ILE A 669 -28.31 -4.13 -0.26
C ILE A 669 -27.02 -4.69 0.30
N SER A 670 -25.94 -3.89 0.27
CA SER A 670 -24.60 -4.37 0.61
C SER A 670 -24.39 -4.60 2.11
N HIS A 671 -25.29 -4.14 2.95
CA HIS A 671 -25.28 -4.38 4.39
C HIS A 671 -26.19 -5.54 4.82
N LEU A 672 -26.78 -6.27 3.86
CA LEU A 672 -27.43 -7.54 4.17
C LEU A 672 -26.36 -8.61 4.41
N VAL A 673 -26.46 -9.30 5.52
CA VAL A 673 -25.66 -10.47 5.88
C VAL A 673 -26.59 -11.66 5.81
N VAL A 674 -26.44 -12.47 4.78
CA VAL A 674 -27.45 -13.47 4.45
C VAL A 674 -26.90 -14.87 4.72
N ARG A 675 -27.65 -15.65 5.52
CA ARG A 675 -27.40 -17.08 5.65
C ARG A 675 -28.17 -17.83 4.58
N ASN A 676 -27.44 -18.48 3.70
CA ASN A 676 -28.02 -19.29 2.62
C ASN A 676 -27.09 -20.43 2.24
N GLU A 677 -27.64 -21.48 1.62
CA GLU A 677 -26.83 -22.57 1.09
C GLU A 677 -25.91 -22.08 -0.02
N THR A 678 -24.63 -22.48 0.03
CA THR A 678 -23.61 -22.09 -0.93
C THR A 678 -23.90 -22.66 -2.32
N GLU A 679 -23.51 -21.95 -3.37
CA GLU A 679 -23.60 -22.39 -4.77
C GLU A 679 -22.57 -23.49 -5.09
N TRP A 680 -21.50 -23.58 -4.30
CA TRP A 680 -20.27 -24.34 -4.59
C TRP A 680 -20.25 -25.75 -3.99
N GLY A 681 -21.32 -26.19 -3.36
CA GLY A 681 -21.42 -27.48 -2.65
C GLY A 681 -22.83 -28.02 -2.57
N GLY A 682 -22.99 -29.18 -1.92
CA GLY A 682 -24.27 -29.83 -1.73
C GLY A 682 -24.73 -30.68 -2.93
N GLY A 683 -23.91 -30.82 -3.96
CA GLY A 683 -24.23 -31.57 -5.16
C GLY A 683 -25.30 -30.91 -6.04
N LEU A 684 -25.92 -31.65 -6.91
CA LEU A 684 -26.89 -31.16 -7.90
C LEU A 684 -28.34 -31.18 -7.39
N GLY A 685 -28.65 -31.87 -6.28
CA GLY A 685 -30.01 -32.13 -5.86
C GLY A 685 -30.90 -30.88 -5.78
N LYS A 686 -30.39 -29.78 -5.21
CA LYS A 686 -31.11 -28.50 -5.14
C LYS A 686 -31.38 -27.87 -6.51
N TRP A 687 -30.48 -28.07 -7.46
CA TRP A 687 -30.66 -27.62 -8.86
C TRP A 687 -31.60 -28.50 -9.67
N GLU A 688 -31.59 -29.79 -9.40
CA GLU A 688 -32.50 -30.75 -10.07
C GLU A 688 -33.98 -30.49 -9.72
N GLU A 689 -34.27 -29.83 -8.61
CA GLU A 689 -35.61 -29.34 -8.30
C GLU A 689 -36.18 -28.37 -9.35
N LEU A 690 -35.31 -27.71 -10.11
CA LEU A 690 -35.70 -26.84 -11.24
C LEU A 690 -36.07 -27.64 -12.51
N THR A 691 -35.69 -28.90 -12.61
CA THR A 691 -35.89 -29.70 -13.82
C THR A 691 -37.35 -29.76 -14.30
N PRO A 692 -38.37 -29.89 -13.42
CA PRO A 692 -39.75 -29.82 -13.84
C PRO A 692 -40.18 -28.49 -14.49
N LEU A 693 -39.47 -27.41 -14.14
CA LEU A 693 -39.72 -26.05 -14.62
C LEU A 693 -39.00 -25.77 -15.95
N MET A 694 -38.06 -26.66 -16.37
CA MET A 694 -37.23 -26.53 -17.57
C MET A 694 -37.71 -27.41 -18.74
N LYS A 695 -39.00 -27.84 -18.76
CA LYS A 695 -39.57 -28.77 -19.75
C LYS A 695 -39.35 -28.36 -21.19
N LYS A 696 -39.29 -27.08 -21.52
CA LYS A 696 -39.08 -26.57 -22.88
C LYS A 696 -37.61 -26.33 -23.23
N GLN A 697 -36.73 -26.41 -22.24
CA GLN A 697 -35.28 -26.21 -22.41
C GLN A 697 -34.49 -27.39 -21.81
N THR A 698 -35.04 -28.58 -21.89
CA THR A 698 -34.50 -29.77 -21.21
C THR A 698 -33.04 -30.04 -21.53
N GLU A 699 -32.66 -29.99 -22.82
CA GLU A 699 -31.27 -30.24 -23.22
C GLU A 699 -30.33 -29.12 -22.81
N LEU A 700 -30.78 -27.87 -22.88
CA LEU A 700 -30.03 -26.74 -22.38
C LEU A 700 -29.82 -26.88 -20.84
N TRP A 701 -30.87 -27.20 -20.10
CA TRP A 701 -30.81 -27.40 -18.67
C TRP A 701 -29.89 -28.55 -18.26
N LYS A 702 -29.92 -29.66 -18.98
CA LYS A 702 -28.99 -30.75 -18.76
C LYS A 702 -27.54 -30.31 -18.94
N THR A 703 -27.27 -29.55 -20.00
CA THR A 703 -25.94 -28.98 -20.26
C THR A 703 -25.50 -28.06 -19.10
N GLU A 704 -26.42 -27.25 -18.55
CA GLU A 704 -26.13 -26.39 -17.41
C GLU A 704 -25.87 -27.18 -16.11
N LEU A 705 -26.62 -28.27 -15.85
CA LEU A 705 -26.37 -29.17 -14.72
C LEU A 705 -24.97 -29.81 -14.81
N ASP A 706 -24.56 -30.28 -16.00
CA ASP A 706 -23.22 -30.82 -16.21
C ASP A 706 -22.12 -29.76 -15.94
N ARG A 707 -22.38 -28.51 -16.30
CA ARG A 707 -21.49 -27.38 -16.01
C ARG A 707 -21.44 -27.10 -14.54
N LEU A 708 -22.58 -27.04 -13.85
CA LEU A 708 -22.67 -26.81 -12.40
C LEU A 708 -21.92 -27.89 -11.60
N ALA A 709 -21.99 -29.17 -12.06
CA ALA A 709 -21.24 -30.27 -11.44
C ALA A 709 -19.73 -30.00 -11.39
N LYS A 710 -19.16 -29.41 -12.43
CA LYS A 710 -17.73 -29.09 -12.53
C LYS A 710 -17.33 -27.89 -11.62
N LEU A 711 -18.28 -27.06 -11.29
CA LEU A 711 -18.06 -25.89 -10.41
C LEU A 711 -18.07 -26.26 -8.92
N GLN A 712 -18.56 -27.43 -8.54
CA GLN A 712 -18.60 -27.87 -7.14
C GLN A 712 -17.20 -28.19 -6.60
N TRP A 713 -16.89 -27.68 -5.40
CA TRP A 713 -15.58 -27.91 -4.74
C TRP A 713 -15.65 -27.86 -3.21
N TRP A 714 -16.75 -27.38 -2.61
CA TRP A 714 -16.89 -27.10 -1.18
C TRP A 714 -16.50 -28.28 -0.29
N GLU A 715 -16.94 -29.49 -0.61
CA GLU A 715 -16.67 -30.70 0.16
C GLU A 715 -15.19 -31.08 0.18
N GLN A 716 -14.43 -30.65 -0.83
CA GLN A 716 -13.03 -31.01 -0.99
C GLN A 716 -12.12 -30.26 -0.01
N ILE A 717 -12.59 -29.15 0.59
CA ILE A 717 -11.79 -28.29 1.46
C ILE A 717 -12.27 -28.21 2.90
N LYS A 718 -13.22 -29.03 3.31
CA LYS A 718 -13.76 -29.07 4.70
C LYS A 718 -12.70 -29.26 5.81
N GLY A 719 -11.50 -29.67 5.47
CA GLY A 719 -10.37 -29.82 6.42
C GLY A 719 -9.59 -28.54 6.67
N VAL A 720 -9.90 -27.42 5.99
CA VAL A 720 -9.23 -26.13 6.21
C VAL A 720 -9.68 -25.51 7.54
N ASP A 721 -8.73 -25.02 8.31
CA ASP A 721 -8.98 -24.44 9.64
C ASP A 721 -9.96 -23.26 9.58
N GLY A 722 -11.05 -23.37 10.34
CA GLY A 722 -12.13 -22.37 10.42
C GLY A 722 -13.09 -22.37 9.23
N PHE A 723 -12.93 -23.28 8.25
CA PHE A 723 -13.87 -23.40 7.13
C PHE A 723 -15.24 -23.89 7.63
N PRO A 724 -16.38 -23.31 7.16
CA PRO A 724 -17.70 -23.69 7.60
C PRO A 724 -17.98 -25.19 7.35
N ALA A 725 -18.42 -25.88 8.40
CA ALA A 725 -18.70 -27.32 8.35
C ALA A 725 -20.01 -27.62 7.60
N ASP A 726 -20.98 -26.71 7.66
CA ASP A 726 -22.27 -26.80 6.97
C ASP A 726 -22.22 -26.11 5.60
N LEU A 727 -23.27 -26.34 4.82
CA LEU A 727 -23.43 -25.75 3.48
C LEU A 727 -24.08 -24.36 3.50
N SER A 728 -24.50 -23.87 4.66
CA SER A 728 -25.20 -22.61 4.80
C SER A 728 -24.41 -21.59 5.63
N PRO A 729 -23.29 -21.09 5.10
CA PRO A 729 -22.54 -20.02 5.78
C PRO A 729 -23.31 -18.70 5.75
N TRP A 730 -22.82 -17.74 6.52
CA TRP A 730 -23.20 -16.33 6.41
C TRP A 730 -22.41 -15.66 5.29
N HIS A 731 -23.10 -15.12 4.30
CA HIS A 731 -22.51 -14.37 3.21
C HIS A 731 -22.58 -12.87 3.48
N VAL A 732 -21.54 -12.16 3.14
CA VAL A 732 -21.42 -10.71 3.31
C VAL A 732 -21.03 -10.08 1.98
N HIS A 733 -21.72 -9.00 1.60
CA HIS A 733 -21.37 -8.29 0.36
C HIS A 733 -19.92 -7.77 0.41
N PRO A 734 -19.04 -8.18 -0.50
CA PRO A 734 -17.60 -7.85 -0.44
C PRO A 734 -17.35 -6.33 -0.34
N ILE A 735 -17.98 -5.56 -1.22
CA ILE A 735 -17.78 -4.09 -1.25
C ILE A 735 -18.37 -3.41 -0.01
N GLY A 736 -19.51 -3.88 0.50
CA GLY A 736 -20.09 -3.37 1.75
C GLY A 736 -19.18 -3.61 2.95
N LEU A 737 -18.61 -4.81 3.06
CA LEU A 737 -17.68 -5.16 4.13
C LEU A 737 -16.40 -4.33 4.07
N ILE A 738 -15.76 -4.26 2.90
CA ILE A 738 -14.58 -3.40 2.68
C ILE A 738 -14.94 -1.96 3.00
N GLY A 739 -16.07 -1.47 2.49
CA GLY A 739 -16.59 -0.14 2.72
C GLY A 739 -16.76 0.22 4.19
N ASN A 740 -17.18 -0.71 5.02
CA ASN A 740 -17.34 -0.50 6.46
C ASN A 740 -15.99 -0.37 7.18
N PHE A 741 -14.98 -1.16 6.81
CA PHE A 741 -13.71 -1.23 7.54
C PHE A 741 -12.55 -0.45 6.91
N LEU A 742 -12.62 -0.11 5.63
CA LEU A 742 -11.65 0.77 4.97
C LEU A 742 -11.91 2.24 5.34
N ILE A 743 -11.82 2.55 6.63
CA ILE A 743 -12.22 3.86 7.18
C ILE A 743 -11.16 4.92 7.00
N ASN A 744 -9.96 4.55 7.22
CA ASN A 744 -8.85 5.37 6.86
C ASN A 744 -8.76 5.23 5.35
N GLY A 745 -8.96 6.32 4.63
CA GLY A 745 -8.53 6.35 3.26
C GLY A 745 -7.11 5.85 3.31
N GLY A 746 -6.95 4.54 3.12
CA GLY A 746 -5.64 3.97 2.97
C GLY A 746 -5.05 4.85 1.89
N CYS A 747 -4.07 5.66 2.26
CA CYS A 747 -3.32 6.35 1.25
C CYS A 747 -2.93 5.24 0.30
N GLY A 748 -3.30 5.32 -0.97
CA GLY A 748 -3.13 4.27 -1.97
C GLY A 748 -1.68 3.85 -2.23
N CYS A 749 -0.84 4.04 -1.23
CA CYS A 749 0.57 3.72 -1.26
C CYS A 749 0.95 2.49 -0.41
N THR A 750 0.08 1.97 0.44
CA THR A 750 0.34 0.68 1.10
C THR A 750 0.33 -0.43 0.05
N GLY A 751 1.51 -0.94 -0.28
CA GLY A 751 1.69 -2.00 -1.27
C GLY A 751 1.85 -1.54 -2.73
N SER A 752 1.49 -0.31 -3.11
CA SER A 752 1.68 0.15 -4.48
C SER A 752 3.15 0.41 -4.79
N ARG A 753 3.59 -0.08 -5.94
CA ARG A 753 4.90 0.22 -6.50
C ARG A 753 4.96 1.70 -6.90
N LEU A 754 6.06 2.36 -6.59
CA LEU A 754 6.30 3.74 -7.06
C LEU A 754 6.51 3.73 -8.57
N GLU A 755 5.65 4.44 -9.29
CA GLU A 755 5.68 4.52 -10.74
C GLU A 755 6.64 5.61 -11.25
N PHE A 756 7.19 5.39 -12.45
CA PHE A 756 8.04 6.38 -13.12
C PHE A 756 7.34 7.75 -13.24
N SER A 757 6.08 7.76 -13.62
CA SER A 757 5.28 8.97 -13.80
C SER A 757 5.16 9.80 -12.51
N SER A 758 5.06 9.15 -11.36
CA SER A 758 5.02 9.80 -10.03
C SER A 758 6.40 10.32 -9.64
N MET A 759 7.44 9.50 -9.80
CA MET A 759 8.81 9.93 -9.51
C MET A 759 9.23 11.11 -10.40
N ARG A 760 8.86 11.10 -11.69
CA ARG A 760 9.16 12.18 -12.62
C ARG A 760 8.55 13.52 -12.21
N LYS A 761 7.36 13.51 -11.61
CA LYS A 761 6.70 14.71 -11.09
C LYS A 761 7.35 15.25 -9.83
N ILE A 762 8.05 14.39 -9.06
CA ILE A 762 8.76 14.78 -7.83
C ILE A 762 10.19 15.22 -8.18
N ALA A 763 10.93 14.41 -8.92
CA ALA A 763 12.28 14.69 -9.37
C ALA A 763 12.25 15.42 -10.72
N THR A 764 12.10 16.74 -10.68
CA THR A 764 11.80 17.55 -11.88
C THR A 764 13.00 17.92 -12.73
N VAL A 765 14.21 17.84 -12.19
CA VAL A 765 15.47 18.29 -12.84
C VAL A 765 16.31 17.11 -13.32
N CYS A 766 16.12 15.95 -12.74
CA CYS A 766 16.85 14.71 -13.07
C CYS A 766 16.53 14.23 -14.50
N ALA A 767 17.47 13.58 -15.15
CA ALA A 767 17.25 12.91 -16.44
C ALA A 767 16.41 11.62 -16.25
N ASP A 768 15.62 11.25 -17.24
CA ASP A 768 14.72 10.09 -17.20
C ASP A 768 15.49 8.78 -16.99
N GLU A 769 16.69 8.67 -17.59
CA GLU A 769 17.56 7.51 -17.41
C GLU A 769 17.97 7.31 -15.96
N LYS A 770 18.18 8.41 -15.22
CA LYS A 770 18.51 8.33 -13.78
C LYS A 770 17.33 7.88 -12.93
N ILE A 771 16.12 8.31 -13.23
CA ILE A 771 14.93 7.80 -12.57
C ILE A 771 14.80 6.29 -12.81
N ASN A 772 14.94 5.84 -14.05
CA ASN A 772 14.86 4.42 -14.39
C ASN A 772 15.99 3.59 -13.75
N GLU A 773 17.20 4.17 -13.61
CA GLU A 773 18.34 3.50 -12.96
C GLU A 773 18.03 3.14 -11.49
N TYR A 774 17.32 4.01 -10.76
CA TYR A 774 17.11 3.84 -9.32
C TYR A 774 15.71 3.33 -8.93
N LEU A 775 14.70 3.47 -9.80
CA LEU A 775 13.30 3.24 -9.46
C LEU A 775 13.03 1.82 -8.93
N ASP A 776 13.57 0.80 -9.59
CA ASP A 776 13.41 -0.59 -9.17
C ASP A 776 14.08 -0.86 -7.83
N ALA A 777 15.29 -0.34 -7.63
CA ALA A 777 16.00 -0.47 -6.37
C ALA A 777 15.28 0.27 -5.21
N ILE A 778 14.65 1.42 -5.49
CA ILE A 778 13.84 2.15 -4.51
C ILE A 778 12.61 1.35 -4.12
N ASN A 779 11.89 0.79 -5.09
CA ASN A 779 10.73 -0.06 -4.84
C ASN A 779 11.11 -1.31 -4.03
N GLN A 780 12.25 -1.93 -4.36
CA GLN A 780 12.74 -3.08 -3.61
C GLN A 780 13.14 -2.68 -2.19
N ALA A 781 13.78 -1.52 -2.00
CA ALA A 781 14.13 -1.02 -0.69
C ALA A 781 12.91 -0.75 0.20
N PHE A 782 11.77 -0.32 -0.34
CA PHE A 782 10.54 -0.20 0.42
C PHE A 782 10.10 -1.53 1.04
N ILE A 783 10.26 -2.61 0.30
CA ILE A 783 9.92 -3.97 0.76
C ILE A 783 10.94 -4.46 1.79
N ASP A 784 12.23 -4.42 1.44
CA ASP A 784 13.32 -5.00 2.24
C ASP A 784 13.46 -4.32 3.61
N TYR A 785 13.22 -3.01 3.66
CA TYR A 785 13.34 -2.20 4.87
C TYR A 785 11.98 -1.87 5.52
N LYS A 786 10.89 -2.54 5.10
CA LYS A 786 9.54 -2.42 5.68
C LYS A 786 9.05 -0.97 5.77
N MET A 787 9.26 -0.20 4.70
CA MET A 787 8.69 1.13 4.55
C MET A 787 7.24 1.00 4.06
N ASP A 788 6.38 0.44 4.92
CA ASP A 788 5.02 0.07 4.57
C ASP A 788 4.06 1.26 4.55
N ALA A 789 4.32 2.27 5.40
CA ALA A 789 3.51 3.48 5.45
C ALA A 789 3.92 4.49 4.37
N CYS A 790 2.92 5.14 3.77
CA CYS A 790 3.15 6.14 2.72
C CYS A 790 4.00 7.32 3.18
N MET A 791 3.83 7.77 4.41
CA MET A 791 4.64 8.85 4.94
C MET A 791 6.10 8.43 5.08
N GLN A 792 6.40 7.16 5.44
CA GLN A 792 7.76 6.64 5.45
C GLN A 792 8.42 6.73 4.07
N ARG A 793 7.69 6.34 3.01
CA ARG A 793 8.15 6.42 1.62
C ARG A 793 8.35 7.87 1.17
N ALA A 794 7.38 8.75 1.47
CA ALA A 794 7.46 10.16 1.12
C ALA A 794 8.66 10.85 1.79
N HIS A 795 8.88 10.59 3.07
CA HIS A 795 10.05 11.10 3.81
C HIS A 795 11.35 10.55 3.23
N PHE A 796 11.44 9.25 2.99
CA PHE A 796 12.64 8.65 2.41
C PHE A 796 12.98 9.28 1.05
N ILE A 797 12.00 9.39 0.15
CA ILE A 797 12.18 10.03 -1.17
C ILE A 797 12.65 11.48 -1.04
N ALA A 798 12.03 12.25 -0.14
CA ALA A 798 12.43 13.65 0.08
C ALA A 798 13.88 13.78 0.55
N GLN A 799 14.35 12.86 1.40
CA GLN A 799 15.73 12.87 1.87
C GLN A 799 16.71 12.48 0.77
N ILE A 800 16.50 11.36 0.07
CA ILE A 800 17.43 10.92 -0.98
C ILE A 800 17.50 11.90 -2.15
N LEU A 801 16.41 12.53 -2.54
CA LEU A 801 16.43 13.55 -3.62
C LEU A 801 17.19 14.79 -3.20
N THR A 802 17.13 15.19 -1.94
CA THR A 802 17.89 16.33 -1.43
C THR A 802 19.38 16.02 -1.37
N GLU A 803 19.76 14.88 -0.77
CA GLU A 803 21.17 14.52 -0.56
C GLU A 803 21.91 14.23 -1.88
N SER A 804 21.21 13.60 -2.84
CA SER A 804 21.79 13.27 -4.14
C SER A 804 21.62 14.38 -5.20
N GLY A 805 20.96 15.47 -4.89
CA GLY A 805 20.59 16.52 -5.85
C GLY A 805 19.76 15.97 -7.02
N GLU A 806 18.69 15.24 -6.73
CA GLU A 806 17.88 14.50 -7.69
C GLU A 806 18.70 13.46 -8.48
N PHE A 807 19.37 12.55 -7.77
CA PHE A 807 20.16 11.44 -8.32
C PHE A 807 21.39 11.84 -9.16
N ARG A 808 21.76 13.13 -9.17
CA ARG A 808 22.94 13.60 -9.93
C ARG A 808 24.25 13.26 -9.24
N TYR A 809 24.26 13.22 -7.91
CA TYR A 809 25.46 13.05 -7.12
C TYR A 809 25.33 11.84 -6.19
N THR A 810 26.05 10.80 -6.52
CA THR A 810 26.19 9.59 -5.68
C THR A 810 27.53 9.54 -4.96
N ARG A 811 28.34 10.57 -5.14
CA ARG A 811 29.65 10.74 -4.51
C ARG A 811 29.86 12.20 -4.16
N GLU A 812 30.32 12.45 -2.96
CA GLU A 812 30.67 13.78 -2.49
C GLU A 812 31.83 14.39 -3.31
N LEU A 813 31.63 15.63 -3.77
CA LEU A 813 32.59 16.38 -4.55
C LEU A 813 33.33 17.37 -3.66
N SER A 814 34.66 17.46 -3.77
CA SER A 814 35.46 18.55 -3.20
C SER A 814 35.54 19.73 -4.16
N LYS A 815 35.82 20.94 -3.65
CA LYS A 815 35.88 22.18 -4.47
C LYS A 815 36.80 22.08 -5.67
N ASP A 816 37.93 21.36 -5.55
CA ASP A 816 38.95 21.27 -6.60
C ASP A 816 39.21 19.80 -7.00
N ASN A 817 38.26 18.88 -6.81
CA ASN A 817 38.45 17.45 -6.97
C ASN A 817 39.59 16.85 -6.13
N GLY A 818 40.06 17.60 -5.14
CA GLY A 818 41.13 17.20 -4.21
C GLY A 818 40.63 16.20 -3.13
N PRO A 819 41.55 15.69 -2.32
CA PRO A 819 41.19 14.81 -1.22
C PRO A 819 40.41 15.58 -0.12
N LEU A 820 39.42 14.91 0.47
CA LEU A 820 38.72 15.38 1.65
C LEU A 820 39.45 14.90 2.94
N PRO A 821 39.30 15.61 4.08
CA PRO A 821 40.01 15.23 5.32
C PRO A 821 39.71 13.82 5.81
N TYR A 822 38.62 13.24 5.38
CA TYR A 822 38.12 11.91 5.75
C TYR A 822 38.16 10.90 4.60
N ASP A 823 38.87 11.21 3.51
CA ASP A 823 39.10 10.20 2.47
C ASP A 823 39.92 9.02 3.00
N PRO A 824 39.59 7.77 2.58
CA PRO A 824 38.74 7.44 1.45
C PRO A 824 37.23 7.36 1.75
N TRP A 825 36.77 7.65 2.97
CA TRP A 825 35.43 7.48 3.50
C TRP A 825 34.49 8.66 3.20
N ARG A 826 34.63 9.26 2.01
CA ARG A 826 33.76 10.37 1.60
C ARG A 826 32.32 9.94 1.41
N GLY A 827 31.41 10.91 1.41
CA GLY A 827 29.98 10.66 1.21
C GLY A 827 29.72 9.88 -0.10
N ARG A 828 29.01 8.72 0.00
CA ARG A 828 28.57 7.91 -1.14
C ARG A 828 27.14 7.43 -0.96
N GLY A 829 26.52 7.07 -2.10
CA GLY A 829 25.12 6.63 -2.16
C GLY A 829 24.14 7.79 -2.18
N LEU A 830 22.84 7.47 -2.25
CA LEU A 830 21.80 8.50 -2.38
C LEU A 830 21.56 9.30 -1.08
N ILE A 831 22.09 8.85 0.07
CA ILE A 831 22.03 9.58 1.35
C ILE A 831 23.41 10.06 1.82
N GLN A 832 24.46 9.82 1.02
CA GLN A 832 25.81 10.26 1.28
C GLN A 832 26.38 9.75 2.60
N ILE A 833 26.32 8.41 2.84
CA ILE A 833 26.98 7.84 4.04
C ILE A 833 28.47 8.17 4.02
N THR A 834 28.99 8.69 5.14
CA THR A 834 30.35 9.24 5.27
C THR A 834 30.99 8.66 6.51
N HIS A 835 32.31 8.62 6.58
CA HIS A 835 33.16 8.09 7.64
C HIS A 835 33.20 6.55 7.71
N GLU A 836 34.34 6.05 8.14
CA GLU A 836 34.67 4.61 8.20
C GLU A 836 33.61 3.83 8.97
N GLU A 837 33.18 4.34 10.12
CA GLU A 837 32.19 3.71 11.01
C GLU A 837 30.86 3.38 10.30
N ASN A 838 30.41 4.26 9.40
CA ASN A 838 29.18 4.04 8.64
C ASN A 838 29.35 3.03 7.50
N TYR A 839 30.52 3.01 6.88
CA TYR A 839 30.85 2.00 5.87
C TYR A 839 30.96 0.62 6.49
N ASP A 840 31.65 0.50 7.64
CA ASP A 840 31.80 -0.76 8.37
C ASP A 840 30.43 -1.27 8.87
N ALA A 841 29.61 -0.37 9.43
CA ALA A 841 28.28 -0.73 9.91
C ALA A 841 27.35 -1.17 8.76
N TYR A 842 27.44 -0.51 7.59
CA TYR A 842 26.68 -0.95 6.41
C TYR A 842 27.21 -2.28 5.86
N GLN A 843 28.52 -2.48 5.81
CA GLN A 843 29.14 -3.73 5.41
C GLN A 843 28.70 -4.89 6.31
N GLU A 844 28.74 -4.69 7.64
CA GLU A 844 28.31 -5.69 8.62
C GLU A 844 26.82 -6.04 8.43
N TYR A 845 25.97 -5.02 8.21
CA TYR A 845 24.53 -5.23 8.02
C TYR A 845 24.23 -5.92 6.68
N SER A 846 24.81 -5.43 5.59
CA SER A 846 24.51 -5.90 4.22
C SER A 846 25.27 -7.15 3.84
N ASN A 847 26.31 -7.50 4.58
CA ASN A 847 27.28 -8.53 4.23
C ASN A 847 27.96 -8.33 2.85
N GLU A 848 28.00 -7.06 2.40
CA GLU A 848 28.64 -6.66 1.14
C GLU A 848 29.95 -5.95 1.42
N ASP A 849 31.02 -6.38 0.74
CA ASP A 849 32.30 -5.69 0.83
C ASP A 849 32.21 -4.30 0.21
N VAL A 850 32.23 -3.28 1.06
CA VAL A 850 32.26 -1.86 0.69
C VAL A 850 33.43 -1.11 1.32
N THR A 851 34.37 -1.82 1.94
CA THR A 851 35.51 -1.23 2.67
C THR A 851 36.88 -1.66 2.18
N SER A 852 37.02 -2.84 1.52
CA SER A 852 38.32 -3.46 1.18
C SER A 852 39.17 -2.67 0.16
N GLY A 853 38.64 -1.53 -0.36
CA GLY A 853 39.39 -0.67 -1.27
C GLY A 853 38.49 0.13 -2.21
N LYS A 854 39.07 0.92 -3.07
CA LYS A 854 38.35 1.86 -3.95
C LYS A 854 37.21 1.22 -4.73
N SER A 855 37.42 0.05 -5.34
CA SER A 855 36.40 -0.65 -6.12
C SER A 855 35.25 -1.15 -5.27
N ALA A 856 35.51 -1.57 -4.03
CA ALA A 856 34.47 -1.97 -3.07
C ALA A 856 33.62 -0.76 -2.64
N MET A 857 34.26 0.37 -2.32
CA MET A 857 33.58 1.61 -1.95
C MET A 857 32.74 2.18 -3.10
N GLU A 858 33.19 2.09 -4.35
CA GLU A 858 32.48 2.57 -5.53
C GLU A 858 31.19 1.80 -5.83
N LYS A 859 30.96 0.61 -5.21
CA LYS A 859 29.66 -0.05 -5.26
C LYS A 859 28.54 0.83 -4.71
N LEU A 860 28.83 1.63 -3.67
CA LEU A 860 27.88 2.56 -3.09
C LEU A 860 27.46 3.71 -4.03
N GLU A 861 28.17 3.92 -5.10
CA GLU A 861 27.89 4.99 -6.08
C GLU A 861 26.88 4.56 -7.16
N ARG A 862 26.46 3.27 -7.19
CA ARG A 862 25.60 2.69 -8.24
C ARG A 862 24.45 1.90 -7.63
N ALA A 863 23.34 1.79 -8.38
CA ALA A 863 22.26 0.87 -8.00
C ALA A 863 22.76 -0.59 -8.01
N PRO A 864 22.27 -1.46 -7.11
CA PRO A 864 21.29 -1.17 -6.07
C PRO A 864 21.91 -0.56 -4.80
N HIS A 865 23.22 -0.68 -4.55
CA HIS A 865 23.86 -0.34 -3.27
C HIS A 865 23.76 1.14 -2.89
N SER A 866 23.70 2.05 -3.87
CA SER A 866 23.46 3.47 -3.60
C SER A 866 22.09 3.73 -2.95
N VAL A 867 21.08 2.93 -3.28
CA VAL A 867 19.73 2.98 -2.69
C VAL A 867 19.67 2.18 -1.39
N LEU A 868 20.22 0.96 -1.38
CA LEU A 868 20.15 0.07 -0.21
C LEU A 868 20.90 0.65 0.99
N SER A 869 22.06 1.28 0.78
CA SER A 869 22.77 1.99 1.85
C SER A 869 22.00 3.17 2.39
N ALA A 870 21.26 3.89 1.53
CA ALA A 870 20.40 4.97 1.95
C ALA A 870 19.20 4.46 2.75
N ALA A 871 18.57 3.36 2.33
CA ALA A 871 17.45 2.75 3.02
C ALA A 871 17.87 2.16 4.38
N TRP A 872 19.03 1.49 4.42
CA TRP A 872 19.62 1.01 5.67
C TRP A 872 19.87 2.15 6.65
N TYR A 873 20.51 3.23 6.19
CA TYR A 873 20.77 4.38 7.04
C TYR A 873 19.46 4.97 7.60
N PHE A 874 18.46 5.18 6.75
CA PHE A 874 17.17 5.75 7.13
C PHE A 874 16.38 4.85 8.10
N ALA A 875 16.22 3.58 7.74
CA ALA A 875 15.31 2.68 8.45
C ALA A 875 15.94 2.03 9.69
N ILE A 876 17.22 1.64 9.60
CA ILE A 876 17.90 0.82 10.61
C ILE A 876 18.86 1.67 11.45
N HIS A 877 19.83 2.32 10.82
CA HIS A 877 20.89 3.06 11.54
C HIS A 877 20.33 4.28 12.26
N ALA A 878 19.60 5.12 11.56
CA ALA A 878 18.95 6.33 12.10
C ALA A 878 17.58 6.07 12.75
N ASN A 879 17.00 4.88 12.57
CA ASN A 879 15.71 4.43 13.13
C ASN A 879 14.58 5.44 12.91
N LEU A 880 14.37 5.88 11.66
CA LEU A 880 13.44 6.96 11.33
C LEU A 880 12.05 6.48 10.89
N LEU A 881 11.80 5.17 10.80
CA LEU A 881 10.51 4.64 10.33
C LEU A 881 9.33 5.18 11.15
N LYS A 882 9.44 5.19 12.48
CA LYS A 882 8.35 5.69 13.33
C LYS A 882 8.20 7.22 13.25
N ALA A 883 9.30 7.97 13.20
CA ALA A 883 9.24 9.42 13.07
C ALA A 883 8.64 9.86 11.73
N SER A 884 9.00 9.16 10.65
CA SER A 884 8.47 9.44 9.31
C SER A 884 7.01 8.97 9.16
N GLU A 885 6.62 7.88 9.81
CA GLU A 885 5.21 7.46 9.88
C GLU A 885 4.33 8.50 10.58
N ASP A 886 4.84 9.11 11.66
CA ASP A 886 4.15 10.17 12.42
C ASP A 886 4.25 11.55 11.75
N ASP A 887 4.83 11.64 10.56
CA ASP A 887 5.07 12.86 9.78
C ASP A 887 5.88 13.93 10.56
N ASP A 888 6.83 13.49 11.40
CA ASP A 888 7.72 14.40 12.12
C ASP A 888 8.89 14.85 11.22
N PHE A 889 8.56 15.69 10.25
CA PHE A 889 9.48 16.13 9.21
C PHE A 889 10.71 16.88 9.78
N ILE A 890 10.52 17.72 10.79
CA ILE A 890 11.60 18.48 11.40
C ILE A 890 12.62 17.53 12.05
N TRP A 891 12.16 16.50 12.75
CA TRP A 891 13.03 15.51 13.36
C TRP A 891 13.78 14.69 12.31
N VAL A 892 13.09 14.23 11.25
CA VAL A 892 13.72 13.48 10.14
C VAL A 892 14.82 14.31 9.49
N CYS A 893 14.56 15.59 9.17
CA CYS A 893 15.58 16.50 8.63
C CYS A 893 16.79 16.65 9.56
N ARG A 894 16.53 16.83 10.86
CA ARG A 894 17.55 16.98 11.90
C ARG A 894 18.48 15.78 11.98
N ILE A 895 17.94 14.59 11.91
CA ILE A 895 18.73 13.35 12.03
C ILE A 895 19.53 13.07 10.75
N ILE A 896 18.92 13.18 9.57
CA ILE A 896 19.60 12.91 8.30
C ILE A 896 20.75 13.90 8.03
N ASN A 897 20.51 15.20 8.23
CA ASN A 897 21.51 16.23 7.93
C ASN A 897 22.46 16.52 9.11
N GLY A 898 22.14 16.06 10.31
CA GLY A 898 22.85 16.46 11.51
C GLY A 898 22.51 17.88 12.00
N GLY A 899 21.68 18.64 11.28
CA GLY A 899 21.21 20.00 11.52
C GLY A 899 20.00 20.33 10.65
N PHE A 900 19.89 21.57 10.18
CA PHE A 900 18.78 22.04 9.35
C PHE A 900 19.26 22.67 8.02
N ASN A 901 20.47 22.35 7.59
CA ASN A 901 20.91 22.75 6.26
C ASN A 901 20.08 22.05 5.17
N GLY A 902 19.62 22.81 4.16
CA GLY A 902 18.77 22.27 3.09
C GLY A 902 17.34 21.93 3.52
N TYR A 903 16.85 22.45 4.66
CA TYR A 903 15.49 22.25 5.15
C TYR A 903 14.44 22.61 4.10
N GLU A 904 14.58 23.75 3.41
CA GLU A 904 13.64 24.20 2.39
C GLU A 904 13.60 23.28 1.16
N HIS A 905 14.73 22.71 0.77
CA HIS A 905 14.79 21.73 -0.32
C HIS A 905 14.07 20.44 0.06
N ARG A 906 14.28 19.95 1.28
CA ARG A 906 13.58 18.78 1.82
C ARG A 906 12.09 19.05 1.92
N LEU A 907 11.70 20.26 2.37
CA LEU A 907 10.31 20.69 2.45
C LEU A 907 9.63 20.72 1.07
N LYS A 908 10.34 21.18 0.05
CA LYS A 908 9.86 21.13 -1.33
C LYS A 908 9.55 19.69 -1.77
N TYR A 909 10.50 18.77 -1.54
CA TYR A 909 10.34 17.39 -2.00
C TYR A 909 9.30 16.60 -1.20
N ILE A 910 9.18 16.80 0.12
CA ILE A 910 8.13 16.13 0.90
C ILE A 910 6.74 16.62 0.45
N ASN A 911 6.56 17.92 0.19
CA ASN A 911 5.31 18.46 -0.32
C ASN A 911 4.95 17.95 -1.72
N GLN A 912 5.95 17.77 -2.58
CA GLN A 912 5.75 17.13 -3.88
C GLN A 912 5.38 15.67 -3.73
N ALA A 913 6.07 14.92 -2.86
CA ALA A 913 5.76 13.52 -2.59
C ALA A 913 4.34 13.36 -2.03
N ILE A 914 3.94 14.18 -1.06
CA ILE A 914 2.57 14.22 -0.51
C ILE A 914 1.55 14.46 -1.62
N LYS A 915 1.82 15.44 -2.49
CA LYS A 915 0.92 15.76 -3.61
C LYS A 915 0.80 14.63 -4.63
N PHE A 916 1.94 14.08 -5.08
CA PHE A 916 1.97 13.15 -6.21
C PHE A 916 1.78 11.69 -5.80
N PHE A 917 1.95 11.36 -4.52
CA PHE A 917 1.52 10.08 -3.96
C PHE A 917 0.06 10.10 -3.51
N GLY A 918 -0.64 11.22 -3.64
CA GLY A 918 -2.04 11.36 -3.22
C GLY A 918 -2.23 11.27 -1.71
N LEU A 919 -1.23 11.74 -0.92
CA LEU A 919 -1.22 11.59 0.54
C LEU A 919 -1.97 12.68 1.29
N LYS A 920 -2.65 13.59 0.63
CA LYS A 920 -3.41 14.67 1.28
C LYS A 920 -4.42 14.16 2.30
N ASP A 921 -4.93 12.98 2.04
CA ASP A 921 -5.95 12.30 2.84
C ASP A 921 -5.37 11.23 3.76
N CYS A 922 -4.05 11.15 3.87
CA CYS A 922 -3.40 10.21 4.78
C CYS A 922 -3.65 10.65 6.23
N ALA A 923 -4.24 9.75 7.03
CA ALA A 923 -4.53 10.01 8.46
C ALA A 923 -3.27 10.31 9.29
N LYS A 924 -2.10 9.99 8.78
CA LYS A 924 -0.79 10.25 9.39
C LYS A 924 -0.18 11.59 8.95
N LEU A 925 -0.79 12.27 7.97
CA LEU A 925 -0.32 13.59 7.55
C LEU A 925 -0.53 14.59 8.69
N ASN A 926 0.56 15.08 9.25
CA ASN A 926 0.49 16.02 10.35
C ASN A 926 0.02 17.40 9.87
N ARG A 927 0.52 17.85 8.68
CA ARG A 927 0.11 19.13 8.06
C ARG A 927 0.43 19.18 6.57
N GLU A 928 -0.39 19.91 5.84
CA GLU A 928 -0.10 20.29 4.47
C GLU A 928 0.96 21.41 4.41
N GLY A 929 2.23 21.04 4.34
CA GLY A 929 3.32 21.95 4.01
C GLY A 929 3.80 22.89 5.13
N VAL A 930 3.22 22.85 6.32
CA VAL A 930 3.66 23.66 7.48
C VAL A 930 3.87 22.75 8.69
N TYR A 931 5.14 22.63 9.10
CA TYR A 931 5.52 21.84 10.28
C TYR A 931 5.89 22.78 11.42
N LYS A 932 5.27 22.61 12.59
CA LYS A 932 5.55 23.43 13.77
C LYS A 932 6.64 22.78 14.60
N PHE A 933 7.61 23.59 14.98
CA PHE A 933 8.74 23.11 15.78
C PHE A 933 8.29 22.52 17.13
N GLU A 934 7.28 23.12 17.75
CA GLU A 934 6.75 22.71 19.06
C GLU A 934 6.11 21.32 19.06
N GLU A 935 5.70 20.83 17.89
CA GLU A 935 5.04 19.53 17.73
C GLU A 935 6.03 18.42 17.34
N SER A 936 7.29 18.79 17.04
CA SER A 936 8.34 17.85 16.65
C SER A 936 9.10 17.29 17.87
N ARG A 937 9.61 16.07 17.74
CA ARG A 937 10.60 15.51 18.69
C ARG A 937 11.82 16.43 18.85
N ALA A 938 12.16 17.19 17.81
CA ALA A 938 13.26 18.16 17.82
C ALA A 938 13.09 19.24 18.89
N PHE A 939 11.86 19.61 19.24
CA PHE A 939 11.57 20.57 20.30
C PHE A 939 12.07 20.12 21.68
N ASN A 940 12.09 18.82 21.92
CA ASN A 940 12.51 18.24 23.19
C ASN A 940 13.97 17.75 23.18
N GLU A 941 14.72 18.00 22.10
CA GLU A 941 16.13 17.65 21.99
C GLU A 941 17.01 18.93 22.02
N LYS A 942 17.91 19.00 22.96
CA LYS A 942 18.68 20.19 23.25
C LYS A 942 19.51 20.72 22.08
N ARG A 943 20.20 19.82 21.36
CA ARG A 943 21.02 20.21 20.21
C ARG A 943 20.16 20.62 19.01
N ALA A 944 19.01 19.97 18.81
CA ALA A 944 18.05 20.35 17.78
C ALA A 944 17.42 21.71 18.06
N SER A 945 17.07 21.99 19.32
CA SER A 945 16.49 23.27 19.68
C SER A 945 17.46 24.43 19.45
N PHE A 946 18.73 24.29 19.84
CA PHE A 946 19.76 25.27 19.48
C PHE A 946 19.91 25.38 17.95
N GLY A 947 19.95 24.27 17.26
CA GLY A 947 20.02 24.22 15.77
C GLY A 947 18.87 24.98 15.13
N TRP A 948 17.64 24.73 15.57
CA TRP A 948 16.47 25.41 15.05
C TRP A 948 16.62 26.93 15.18
N GLY A 949 17.00 27.41 16.38
CA GLY A 949 17.31 28.82 16.61
C GLY A 949 18.41 29.33 15.69
N HIS A 950 19.50 28.57 15.53
CA HIS A 950 20.68 29.00 14.77
C HIS A 950 20.42 29.09 13.26
N TRP A 951 19.64 28.18 12.69
CA TRP A 951 19.33 28.18 11.23
C TRP A 951 18.29 29.23 10.86
N HIS A 952 17.30 29.51 11.73
CA HIS A 952 16.28 30.53 11.49
C HIS A 952 16.75 31.95 11.86
N ASP A 953 17.81 32.10 12.64
CA ASP A 953 18.33 33.41 13.08
C ASP A 953 18.80 34.27 11.90
N PRO A 954 18.19 35.47 11.66
CA PRO A 954 18.65 36.42 10.63
C PRO A 954 20.10 36.86 10.78
N GLY A 955 20.64 36.82 12.00
CA GLY A 955 22.05 37.18 12.30
C GLY A 955 23.01 35.98 12.22
N SER A 956 22.57 34.83 11.81
CA SER A 956 23.42 33.65 11.64
C SER A 956 23.81 33.46 10.19
N SER A 957 25.03 32.98 9.95
CA SER A 957 25.53 32.57 8.62
C SER A 957 25.08 31.20 8.20
N ALA A 958 24.35 30.44 9.03
CA ALA A 958 23.81 29.16 8.66
C ALA A 958 22.85 29.29 7.47
N ALA A 959 23.03 28.44 6.43
CA ALA A 959 22.29 28.53 5.16
C ALA A 959 21.31 27.36 5.01
N GLY A 960 20.45 27.46 3.99
CA GLY A 960 19.54 26.36 3.59
C GLY A 960 18.20 26.31 4.33
N THR A 961 17.93 27.29 5.20
CA THR A 961 16.67 27.50 5.91
C THR A 961 16.27 28.97 5.81
N ILE A 962 14.98 29.23 5.62
CA ILE A 962 14.44 30.61 5.59
C ILE A 962 14.67 31.25 6.95
N LYS A 963 15.14 32.49 6.93
CA LYS A 963 15.38 33.28 8.15
C LYS A 963 14.05 33.78 8.69
N ASP A 964 13.76 33.40 9.94
CA ASP A 964 12.55 33.76 10.65
C ASP A 964 12.89 34.10 12.09
N LYS A 965 12.61 35.36 12.48
CA LYS A 965 12.94 35.89 13.79
C LYS A 965 12.20 35.14 14.90
N ASP A 966 10.91 34.85 14.70
CA ASP A 966 10.07 34.24 15.73
C ASP A 966 10.45 32.77 15.93
N GLU A 967 10.73 32.03 14.85
CA GLU A 967 11.24 30.66 14.93
C GLU A 967 12.66 30.62 15.58
N ALA A 968 13.51 31.61 15.30
CA ALA A 968 14.81 31.70 15.95
C ALA A 968 14.67 31.91 17.46
N ILE A 969 13.78 32.80 17.89
CA ILE A 969 13.47 33.04 19.30
C ILE A 969 12.95 31.78 19.98
N LYS A 970 12.02 31.05 19.34
CA LYS A 970 11.50 29.76 19.85
C LYS A 970 12.63 28.77 20.09
N GLY A 971 13.48 28.57 19.08
CA GLY A 971 14.58 27.62 19.15
C GLY A 971 15.58 27.93 20.26
N TYR A 972 16.07 29.17 20.32
CA TYR A 972 17.02 29.57 21.37
C TYR A 972 16.42 29.54 22.77
N ARG A 973 15.16 29.97 22.92
CA ARG A 973 14.45 29.91 24.22
C ARG A 973 14.32 28.48 24.69
N ARG A 974 13.83 27.61 23.82
CA ARG A 974 13.68 26.19 24.15
C ARG A 974 14.99 25.50 24.47
N TYR A 975 16.06 25.82 23.75
CA TYR A 975 17.40 25.34 24.09
C TYR A 975 17.82 25.72 25.51
N LEU A 976 17.63 26.98 25.89
CA LEU A 976 18.00 27.47 27.23
C LEU A 976 17.16 26.80 28.32
N ASP A 977 15.86 26.62 28.11
CA ASP A 977 14.97 25.87 29.01
C ASP A 977 15.47 24.45 29.25
N LEU A 978 15.81 23.74 28.14
CA LEU A 978 16.33 22.37 28.21
C LEU A 978 17.73 22.29 28.83
N ASP A 979 18.56 23.29 28.59
CA ASP A 979 19.91 23.37 29.19
C ASP A 979 19.86 23.66 30.71
N ASP A 980 18.94 24.49 31.13
CA ASP A 980 18.70 24.78 32.56
C ASP A 980 18.12 23.55 33.28
N ALA A 981 17.18 22.83 32.63
CA ALA A 981 16.59 21.60 33.20
C ALA A 981 17.59 20.44 33.31
N ALA A 982 18.52 20.32 32.35
CA ALA A 982 19.51 19.23 32.34
C ALA A 982 20.73 19.49 33.25
N GLY A 983 20.87 20.70 33.80
CA GLY A 983 22.08 21.15 34.49
C GLY A 983 23.25 21.42 33.54
N LYS A 984 24.25 22.15 34.00
CA LYS A 984 25.44 22.48 33.18
C LYS A 984 26.28 21.22 32.95
N PRO A 985 26.60 20.88 31.67
CA PRO A 985 27.51 19.78 31.43
C PRO A 985 28.86 20.03 32.06
N VAL A 986 29.39 19.01 32.72
CA VAL A 986 30.72 19.07 33.35
C VAL A 986 31.66 18.06 32.72
N ASP A 987 32.95 18.36 32.73
CA ASP A 987 33.99 17.42 32.31
C ASP A 987 34.23 16.32 33.38
N LYS A 988 35.13 15.41 33.09
CA LYS A 988 35.51 14.32 34.03
C LYS A 988 36.09 14.80 35.37
N HIS A 989 36.37 16.10 35.52
CA HIS A 989 36.89 16.75 36.73
C HIS A 989 35.86 17.69 37.36
N GLY A 990 34.58 17.66 36.91
CA GLY A 990 33.53 18.48 37.46
C GLY A 990 33.55 19.98 37.03
N LYS A 991 34.38 20.33 36.04
CA LYS A 991 34.38 21.68 35.49
C LYS A 991 33.33 21.85 34.39
N PRO A 992 32.67 23.04 34.28
CA PRO A 992 31.74 23.30 33.18
C PRO A 992 32.38 23.03 31.82
N LYS A 993 31.73 22.21 31.00
CA LYS A 993 32.19 21.88 29.65
C LYS A 993 31.37 22.65 28.63
N ASP A 994 32.05 23.49 27.84
CA ASP A 994 31.40 24.17 26.73
C ASP A 994 30.99 23.17 25.64
N GLN A 995 29.79 23.35 25.13
CA GLN A 995 29.29 22.56 24.01
C GLN A 995 29.77 23.21 22.71
N ASN A 996 30.16 22.36 21.77
CA ASN A 996 30.56 22.78 20.42
C ASN A 996 29.62 22.12 19.42
N TRP A 997 28.68 22.89 18.89
CA TRP A 997 27.68 22.39 17.92
C TRP A 997 27.61 23.32 16.70
N TYR A 998 27.50 22.76 15.54
CA TYR A 998 27.29 23.51 14.29
C TYR A 998 28.33 24.62 14.07
N HIS A 999 29.59 24.31 14.37
CA HIS A 999 30.72 25.27 14.34
C HIS A 999 30.60 26.44 15.34
N VAL A 1000 29.71 26.36 16.29
CA VAL A 1000 29.60 27.30 17.41
C VAL A 1000 30.29 26.68 18.63
N THR A 1001 31.41 27.23 19.06
CA THR A 1001 32.25 26.67 20.12
C THR A 1001 31.73 26.97 21.54
N VAL A 1002 30.90 27.98 21.70
CA VAL A 1002 30.32 28.40 23.01
C VAL A 1002 28.82 28.57 22.80
N VAL A 1003 28.10 27.45 22.86
CA VAL A 1003 26.69 27.35 22.44
C VAL A 1003 25.77 28.18 23.33
N ARG A 1004 25.84 28.03 24.66
CA ARG A 1004 24.96 28.74 25.61
C ARG A 1004 25.09 30.26 25.57
N PRO A 1005 26.29 30.84 25.76
CA PRO A 1005 26.47 32.30 25.67
C PRO A 1005 26.06 32.85 24.29
N ARG A 1006 26.25 32.09 23.23
CA ARG A 1006 25.77 32.46 21.88
C ARG A 1006 24.24 32.50 21.81
N ALA A 1007 23.57 31.51 22.37
CA ALA A 1007 22.10 31.46 22.40
C ALA A 1007 21.52 32.63 23.20
N GLU A 1008 22.09 32.92 24.41
CA GLU A 1008 21.68 34.05 25.27
C GLU A 1008 21.84 35.39 24.55
N ALA A 1009 23.02 35.63 23.96
CA ALA A 1009 23.30 36.89 23.27
C ALA A 1009 22.40 37.08 22.03
N ARG A 1010 22.17 36.00 21.26
CA ARG A 1010 21.31 36.10 20.09
C ARG A 1010 19.84 36.24 20.44
N LEU A 1011 19.37 35.54 21.48
CA LEU A 1011 18.00 35.71 21.99
C LEU A 1011 17.74 37.12 22.43
N ALA A 1012 18.65 37.70 23.22
CA ALA A 1012 18.56 39.09 23.66
C ALA A 1012 18.53 40.09 22.49
N ALA A 1013 19.40 39.89 21.47
CA ALA A 1013 19.44 40.73 20.28
C ALA A 1013 18.14 40.63 19.44
N LEU A 1014 17.59 39.43 19.29
CA LEU A 1014 16.34 39.18 18.55
C LEU A 1014 15.12 39.75 19.28
N MET A 1015 15.12 39.76 20.64
CA MET A 1015 14.02 40.32 21.42
C MET A 1015 14.07 41.85 21.45
N ALA A 1016 15.26 42.45 21.30
CA ALA A 1016 15.43 43.91 21.25
C ALA A 1016 15.19 44.53 19.88
N SER A 1017 15.27 43.75 18.79
CA SER A 1017 15.01 44.17 17.42
C SER A 1017 13.51 44.02 17.04
#